data_74ce8d0269e8512b3a6f52fcad034862
#
_entry.id   74ce8d0269e8512b3a6f52fcad034862
#
_cell.length_a   1.000
_cell.length_b   1.000
_cell.length_c   1.000
_cell.angle_alpha   90.00
_cell.angle_beta   90.00
_cell.angle_gamma   90.00
#
_symmetry.space_group_name_H-M   'P 1'
#
loop_
_entity.id
_entity.type
_entity.pdbx_description
1 polymer ?
#
loop_
_entity_poly.entity_id
_entity_poly.type
_entity_poly.pdbx_seq_one_letter_code
_entity_poly.pdbx_strand_id
1 'polypeptide(L)'
;MKIILATKSERRKELFKKICNDFEVVESSFNENEISEENPVKYAILCAAGKAKNVAEKYPDAVVIGADTIVVLNNEIIGKPSDYKEAKDILRKLSGTKHSVITGIAIYKKDEEKLVTDCEISYVKFKELSDEQIEKYLEKGEFWDKAGAYGIQDIKDEFVENIEGDFNNVVGLPIEKLKKMLDEFLETSIIVDIYDIAFPNNWGVAKYKDFVVFLPGGIVGDKVKIKISKNLKNYSFGEIVEIVESSPFRVKPICEHFGLCGGCVMQNILYEKQIELKKNYVIQCLKKIAEIEVNLNDIEIIPSTKIYFYRNKMEFAFGGEKKNIILGLRERNIPYKKYTKKVIPLKKCYIFNEKVEKIFSIVCNFFNSTELAPYEPFTQKGDLRHLVIRESKKKNEIMLTFVTKSGVYIDFDRIVNNLTKEIEEVKSIYWVENDQISDVVSYEKKHLIFGKPYIEEVLDNLKFRIYPEVFFQPNTYLCEILYNKIVENINENSKVLGLYCGTGPIEMFVARKAKEVIGVDWDYSNIKTGFENCEANEIKNCFFYVEKVEKFLNQIKSSSNFSCIIVDPPRGGLSKKCIKKIVQIKIPKIIYVSCNPATLARDLKEFKNGGGYSLKKIYIFDFFPHTSHIESMVILERA
;
A
#
# COMPACT_ATOMS: atom_id res chain seq x y z
N MET A 1 -17.03 -25.27 -11.69
CA MET A 1 -16.19 -25.87 -12.75
C MET A 1 -15.91 -27.30 -12.32
N LYS A 2 -16.12 -28.27 -13.20
CA LYS A 2 -15.96 -29.68 -12.90
C LYS A 2 -14.48 -30.06 -12.93
N ILE A 3 -13.98 -30.71 -11.86
CA ILE A 3 -12.62 -31.22 -11.77
C ILE A 3 -12.68 -32.74 -11.75
N ILE A 4 -11.87 -33.39 -12.58
CA ILE A 4 -11.84 -34.84 -12.70
C ILE A 4 -10.40 -35.34 -12.50
N LEU A 5 -10.23 -36.33 -11.63
CA LEU A 5 -8.98 -37.07 -11.47
C LEU A 5 -9.01 -38.36 -12.30
N ALA A 6 -8.18 -38.43 -13.34
CA ALA A 6 -8.08 -39.57 -14.26
C ALA A 6 -7.26 -40.72 -13.63
N THR A 7 -7.85 -41.47 -12.72
CA THR A 7 -7.13 -42.54 -11.99
C THR A 7 -8.04 -43.63 -11.47
N LYS A 8 -7.50 -44.84 -11.32
CA LYS A 8 -8.09 -45.93 -10.52
C LYS A 8 -7.42 -46.11 -9.16
N SER A 9 -6.31 -45.42 -8.89
CA SER A 9 -5.52 -45.57 -7.68
C SER A 9 -6.19 -44.91 -6.47
N GLU A 10 -6.54 -45.70 -5.43
CA GLU A 10 -7.11 -45.20 -4.18
C GLU A 10 -6.13 -44.23 -3.48
N ARG A 11 -4.82 -44.54 -3.50
CA ARG A 11 -3.77 -43.67 -2.93
C ARG A 11 -3.77 -42.25 -3.53
N ARG A 12 -3.91 -42.14 -4.86
CA ARG A 12 -4.02 -40.82 -5.53
C ARG A 12 -5.31 -40.09 -5.16
N LYS A 13 -6.42 -40.82 -5.01
CA LYS A 13 -7.69 -40.22 -4.55
C LYS A 13 -7.54 -39.61 -3.16
N GLU A 14 -6.95 -40.34 -2.22
CA GLU A 14 -6.73 -39.89 -0.85
C GLU A 14 -5.77 -38.66 -0.80
N LEU A 15 -4.70 -38.67 -1.60
CA LEU A 15 -3.80 -37.54 -1.69
C LEU A 15 -4.48 -36.31 -2.31
N PHE A 16 -5.29 -36.50 -3.36
CA PHE A 16 -5.95 -35.39 -4.05
C PHE A 16 -7.04 -34.73 -3.20
N LYS A 17 -7.71 -35.45 -2.30
CA LYS A 17 -8.62 -34.87 -1.30
C LYS A 17 -7.99 -33.77 -0.45
N LYS A 18 -6.68 -33.83 -0.25
CA LYS A 18 -5.95 -32.76 0.49
C LYS A 18 -5.84 -31.45 -0.27
N ILE A 19 -6.05 -31.46 -1.59
CA ILE A 19 -5.98 -30.29 -2.47
C ILE A 19 -7.38 -29.80 -2.82
N CYS A 20 -8.29 -30.72 -3.14
CA CYS A 20 -9.63 -30.43 -3.63
C CYS A 20 -10.64 -31.38 -2.98
N ASN A 21 -11.73 -30.85 -2.42
CA ASN A 21 -12.79 -31.66 -1.80
C ASN A 21 -13.91 -31.99 -2.78
N ASP A 22 -14.06 -31.25 -3.87
CA ASP A 22 -15.14 -31.41 -4.85
C ASP A 22 -14.54 -31.79 -6.20
N PHE A 23 -14.42 -33.12 -6.42
CA PHE A 23 -13.92 -33.70 -7.67
C PHE A 23 -14.55 -35.06 -7.94
N GLU A 24 -14.58 -35.41 -9.21
CA GLU A 24 -14.95 -36.74 -9.66
C GLU A 24 -13.73 -37.58 -10.01
N VAL A 25 -13.89 -38.91 -9.93
CA VAL A 25 -12.86 -39.85 -10.33
C VAL A 25 -13.35 -40.63 -11.54
N VAL A 26 -12.56 -40.63 -12.60
CA VAL A 26 -12.83 -41.36 -13.83
C VAL A 26 -11.59 -42.17 -14.21
N GLU A 27 -11.75 -43.46 -14.43
CA GLU A 27 -10.66 -44.33 -14.90
C GLU A 27 -10.34 -44.02 -16.37
N SER A 28 -9.04 -43.84 -16.68
CA SER A 28 -8.56 -43.69 -18.06
C SER A 28 -8.36 -45.08 -18.71
N SER A 29 -8.80 -45.18 -19.95
CA SER A 29 -8.53 -46.34 -20.81
C SER A 29 -7.27 -46.17 -21.67
N PHE A 30 -6.45 -45.17 -21.37
CA PHE A 30 -5.21 -44.90 -22.10
C PHE A 30 -4.22 -46.05 -21.97
N ASN A 31 -3.66 -46.51 -23.09
CA ASN A 31 -2.70 -47.59 -23.14
C ASN A 31 -1.26 -47.04 -23.06
N GLU A 32 -0.60 -47.22 -21.93
CA GLU A 32 0.77 -46.75 -21.68
C GLU A 32 1.81 -47.37 -22.63
N ASN A 33 1.54 -48.58 -23.17
CA ASN A 33 2.45 -49.28 -24.09
C ASN A 33 2.54 -48.62 -25.47
N GLU A 34 1.69 -47.64 -25.78
CA GLU A 34 1.77 -46.87 -27.04
C GLU A 34 2.82 -45.77 -26.98
N ILE A 35 3.37 -45.48 -25.79
CA ILE A 35 4.43 -44.49 -25.64
C ILE A 35 5.79 -45.12 -25.89
N SER A 36 6.45 -44.64 -26.95
CA SER A 36 7.83 -45.00 -27.26
C SER A 36 8.75 -43.80 -26.91
N GLU A 37 9.22 -43.74 -25.66
CA GLU A 37 10.10 -42.68 -25.14
C GLU A 37 11.16 -43.36 -24.22
N GLU A 38 12.42 -43.13 -24.50
CA GLU A 38 13.54 -43.71 -23.72
C GLU A 38 13.89 -42.88 -22.47
N ASN A 39 13.55 -41.58 -22.49
CA ASN A 39 13.79 -40.70 -21.32
C ASN A 39 12.71 -40.92 -20.27
N PRO A 40 13.06 -41.41 -19.07
CA PRO A 40 12.05 -41.73 -18.03
C PRO A 40 11.18 -40.56 -17.62
N VAL A 41 11.74 -39.34 -17.55
CA VAL A 41 11.00 -38.13 -17.18
C VAL A 41 9.95 -37.80 -18.24
N LYS A 42 10.33 -37.82 -19.51
CA LYS A 42 9.41 -37.57 -20.61
C LYS A 42 8.35 -38.66 -20.70
N TYR A 43 8.73 -39.93 -20.48
CA TYR A 43 7.79 -41.06 -20.47
C TYR A 43 6.68 -40.85 -19.42
N ALA A 44 7.05 -40.54 -18.17
CA ALA A 44 6.07 -40.31 -17.11
C ALA A 44 5.11 -39.16 -17.42
N ILE A 45 5.64 -38.06 -17.99
CA ILE A 45 4.86 -36.89 -18.40
C ILE A 45 3.89 -37.26 -19.53
N LEU A 46 4.34 -38.00 -20.55
CA LEU A 46 3.52 -38.39 -21.69
C LEU A 46 2.39 -39.34 -21.25
N CYS A 47 2.67 -40.31 -20.37
CA CYS A 47 1.67 -41.18 -19.77
C CYS A 47 0.61 -40.39 -18.97
N ALA A 48 1.05 -39.42 -18.16
CA ALA A 48 0.14 -38.54 -17.43
C ALA A 48 -0.76 -37.72 -18.36
N ALA A 49 -0.16 -37.12 -19.42
CA ALA A 49 -0.88 -36.35 -20.43
C ALA A 49 -1.86 -37.22 -21.23
N GLY A 50 -1.46 -38.42 -21.61
CA GLY A 50 -2.33 -39.40 -22.29
C GLY A 50 -3.56 -39.76 -21.48
N LYS A 51 -3.39 -40.02 -20.18
CA LYS A 51 -4.50 -40.28 -19.25
C LYS A 51 -5.46 -39.10 -19.14
N ALA A 52 -4.91 -37.88 -18.98
CA ALA A 52 -5.74 -36.67 -18.89
C ALA A 52 -6.55 -36.42 -20.17
N LYS A 53 -5.89 -36.51 -21.33
CA LYS A 53 -6.54 -36.35 -22.64
C LYS A 53 -7.61 -37.38 -22.92
N ASN A 54 -7.33 -38.66 -22.64
CA ASN A 54 -8.27 -39.74 -22.85
C ASN A 54 -9.59 -39.54 -22.09
N VAL A 55 -9.52 -39.10 -20.83
CA VAL A 55 -10.72 -38.80 -20.04
C VAL A 55 -11.40 -37.53 -20.51
N ALA A 56 -10.64 -36.50 -20.89
CA ALA A 56 -11.18 -35.21 -21.38
C ALA A 56 -11.98 -35.36 -22.69
N GLU A 57 -11.74 -36.41 -23.49
CA GLU A 57 -12.57 -36.70 -24.66
C GLU A 57 -14.04 -36.84 -24.32
N LYS A 58 -14.36 -37.41 -23.16
CA LYS A 58 -15.73 -37.61 -22.67
C LYS A 58 -16.26 -36.42 -21.85
N TYR A 59 -15.37 -35.54 -21.39
CA TYR A 59 -15.68 -34.39 -20.51
C TYR A 59 -14.95 -33.17 -20.99
N PRO A 60 -15.31 -32.60 -22.16
CA PRO A 60 -14.53 -31.52 -22.79
C PRO A 60 -14.49 -30.21 -21.98
N ASP A 61 -15.51 -29.93 -21.18
CA ASP A 61 -15.68 -28.75 -20.31
C ASP A 61 -15.03 -28.90 -18.93
N ALA A 62 -14.56 -30.12 -18.57
CA ALA A 62 -13.94 -30.38 -17.30
C ALA A 62 -12.42 -30.14 -17.32
N VAL A 63 -11.89 -29.78 -16.16
CA VAL A 63 -10.44 -29.78 -15.91
C VAL A 63 -10.04 -31.19 -15.48
N VAL A 64 -9.30 -31.88 -16.32
CA VAL A 64 -8.89 -33.26 -16.10
C VAL A 64 -7.44 -33.35 -15.67
N ILE A 65 -7.20 -34.05 -14.56
CA ILE A 65 -5.86 -34.26 -13.99
C ILE A 65 -5.44 -35.69 -14.22
N GLY A 66 -4.31 -35.88 -14.88
CA GLY A 66 -3.64 -37.17 -15.08
C GLY A 66 -2.33 -37.25 -14.29
N ALA A 67 -2.01 -38.42 -13.78
CA ALA A 67 -0.72 -38.66 -13.14
C ALA A 67 -0.22 -40.07 -13.48
N ASP A 68 1.09 -40.19 -13.66
CA ASP A 68 1.77 -41.47 -13.82
C ASP A 68 3.05 -41.54 -13.00
N THR A 69 3.31 -42.68 -12.36
CA THR A 69 4.44 -42.86 -11.44
C THR A 69 5.25 -44.08 -11.88
N ILE A 70 6.54 -43.85 -12.08
CA ILE A 70 7.50 -44.90 -12.46
C ILE A 70 8.65 -44.97 -11.45
N VAL A 71 9.25 -46.13 -11.33
CA VAL A 71 10.50 -46.36 -10.59
C VAL A 71 11.62 -46.51 -11.60
N VAL A 72 12.77 -45.87 -11.34
CA VAL A 72 13.92 -45.86 -12.27
C VAL A 72 15.19 -46.19 -11.51
N LEU A 73 15.91 -47.18 -11.99
CA LEU A 73 17.22 -47.58 -11.49
C LEU A 73 18.21 -47.56 -12.65
N ASN A 74 19.31 -46.84 -12.50
CA ASN A 74 20.37 -46.74 -13.54
C ASN A 74 19.84 -46.36 -14.94
N ASN A 75 18.88 -45.42 -14.96
CA ASN A 75 18.17 -44.92 -16.16
C ASN A 75 17.24 -45.98 -16.83
N GLU A 76 17.03 -47.11 -16.23
CA GLU A 76 16.09 -48.14 -16.68
C GLU A 76 14.76 -48.01 -15.91
N ILE A 77 13.62 -47.99 -16.62
CA ILE A 77 12.31 -47.94 -16.04
C ILE A 77 11.95 -49.33 -15.49
N ILE A 78 11.66 -49.42 -14.21
CA ILE A 78 11.21 -50.64 -13.58
C ILE A 78 9.66 -50.61 -13.50
N GLY A 79 9.03 -51.48 -14.27
CA GLY A 79 7.59 -51.54 -14.40
C GLY A 79 6.89 -52.19 -13.19
N LYS A 80 5.62 -52.55 -13.42
CA LYS A 80 4.84 -53.40 -12.53
C LYS A 80 5.17 -54.84 -12.81
N PRO A 81 5.29 -55.70 -11.78
CA PRO A 81 5.58 -57.12 -12.00
C PRO A 81 4.37 -57.84 -12.66
N SER A 82 4.67 -58.74 -13.58
CA SER A 82 3.68 -59.61 -14.24
C SER A 82 3.37 -60.87 -13.42
N ASP A 83 4.31 -61.31 -12.58
CA ASP A 83 4.16 -62.49 -11.72
C ASP A 83 4.96 -62.33 -10.42
N TYR A 84 4.80 -63.31 -9.51
CA TYR A 84 5.48 -63.32 -8.20
C TYR A 84 6.99 -63.40 -8.33
N LYS A 85 7.52 -64.11 -9.34
CA LYS A 85 8.95 -64.27 -9.57
C LYS A 85 9.56 -62.96 -10.00
N GLU A 86 8.92 -62.27 -10.94
CA GLU A 86 9.38 -60.94 -11.39
C GLU A 86 9.34 -59.90 -10.24
N ALA A 87 8.32 -59.93 -9.38
CA ALA A 87 8.26 -59.08 -8.19
C ALA A 87 9.45 -59.34 -7.26
N LYS A 88 9.82 -60.59 -7.03
CA LYS A 88 10.98 -60.94 -6.21
C LYS A 88 12.29 -60.47 -6.83
N ASP A 89 12.45 -60.66 -8.13
CA ASP A 89 13.65 -60.21 -8.86
C ASP A 89 13.77 -58.69 -8.88
N ILE A 90 12.67 -57.94 -9.01
CA ILE A 90 12.64 -56.49 -8.90
C ILE A 90 13.11 -56.05 -7.51
N LEU A 91 12.56 -56.60 -6.43
CA LEU A 91 12.94 -56.20 -5.07
C LEU A 91 14.41 -56.53 -4.75
N ARG A 92 14.92 -57.66 -5.26
CA ARG A 92 16.35 -58.00 -5.17
C ARG A 92 17.22 -56.97 -5.92
N LYS A 93 16.79 -56.55 -7.11
CA LYS A 93 17.47 -55.52 -7.92
C LYS A 93 17.52 -54.15 -7.21
N LEU A 94 16.50 -53.82 -6.43
CA LEU A 94 16.39 -52.59 -5.65
C LEU A 94 17.11 -52.67 -4.30
N SER A 95 17.32 -53.84 -3.73
CA SER A 95 17.99 -54.05 -2.44
C SER A 95 19.35 -53.37 -2.39
N GLY A 96 19.65 -52.63 -1.32
CA GLY A 96 20.89 -51.89 -1.11
C GLY A 96 21.13 -50.72 -2.08
N THR A 97 20.22 -50.43 -3.01
CA THR A 97 20.40 -49.41 -4.04
C THR A 97 19.65 -48.12 -3.75
N LYS A 98 20.10 -47.03 -4.41
CA LYS A 98 19.35 -45.78 -4.48
C LYS A 98 18.70 -45.68 -5.85
N HIS A 99 17.39 -45.61 -5.89
CA HIS A 99 16.60 -45.48 -7.12
C HIS A 99 15.73 -44.24 -7.09
N SER A 100 15.30 -43.74 -8.25
CA SER A 100 14.39 -42.59 -8.34
C SER A 100 12.94 -43.05 -8.55
N VAL A 101 12.03 -42.28 -7.97
CA VAL A 101 10.60 -42.35 -8.22
C VAL A 101 10.17 -41.08 -8.88
N ILE A 102 9.66 -41.20 -10.10
CA ILE A 102 9.27 -40.06 -10.96
C ILE A 102 7.76 -40.09 -11.15
N THR A 103 7.06 -39.05 -10.76
CA THR A 103 5.65 -38.86 -11.08
C THR A 103 5.44 -37.74 -12.07
N GLY A 104 5.01 -38.07 -13.28
CA GLY A 104 4.50 -37.13 -14.26
C GLY A 104 3.10 -36.63 -13.88
N ILE A 105 2.83 -35.39 -14.12
CA ILE A 105 1.54 -34.73 -13.86
C ILE A 105 1.09 -34.03 -15.14
N ALA A 106 -0.20 -34.08 -15.44
CA ALA A 106 -0.81 -33.33 -16.52
C ALA A 106 -2.15 -32.75 -16.08
N ILE A 107 -2.43 -31.53 -16.45
CA ILE A 107 -3.73 -30.87 -16.31
C ILE A 107 -4.19 -30.46 -17.71
N TYR A 108 -5.35 -30.93 -18.12
CA TYR A 108 -5.87 -30.70 -19.46
C TYR A 108 -7.35 -30.28 -19.43
N LYS A 109 -7.70 -29.30 -20.27
CA LYS A 109 -9.07 -28.89 -20.58
C LYS A 109 -9.24 -28.86 -22.08
N LYS A 110 -10.14 -29.70 -22.59
CA LYS A 110 -10.26 -29.95 -24.04
C LYS A 110 -10.83 -28.78 -24.83
N ASP A 111 -11.90 -28.13 -24.33
CA ASP A 111 -12.54 -26.96 -25.00
C ASP A 111 -11.62 -25.76 -25.10
N GLU A 112 -10.59 -25.64 -24.25
CA GLU A 112 -9.59 -24.59 -24.32
C GLU A 112 -8.30 -25.07 -24.98
N GLU A 113 -8.20 -26.36 -25.37
CA GLU A 113 -6.96 -27.01 -25.81
C GLU A 113 -5.76 -26.77 -24.90
N LYS A 114 -6.04 -26.43 -23.63
CA LYS A 114 -5.04 -26.03 -22.65
C LYS A 114 -4.47 -27.25 -21.94
N LEU A 115 -3.18 -27.52 -22.16
CA LEU A 115 -2.43 -28.58 -21.49
C LEU A 115 -1.24 -27.98 -20.73
N VAL A 116 -1.12 -28.34 -19.45
CA VAL A 116 0.08 -28.04 -18.63
C VAL A 116 0.59 -29.35 -18.05
N THR A 117 1.90 -29.56 -18.15
CA THR A 117 2.58 -30.78 -17.67
C THR A 117 3.80 -30.44 -16.85
N ASP A 118 4.10 -31.25 -15.86
CA ASP A 118 5.32 -31.18 -15.06
C ASP A 118 5.62 -32.57 -14.47
N CYS A 119 6.72 -32.73 -13.74
CA CYS A 119 7.03 -33.95 -13.00
C CYS A 119 7.70 -33.63 -11.66
N GLU A 120 7.64 -34.58 -10.75
CA GLU A 120 8.40 -34.55 -9.50
C GLU A 120 9.28 -35.78 -9.40
N ILE A 121 10.49 -35.60 -8.86
CA ILE A 121 11.49 -36.67 -8.72
C ILE A 121 11.89 -36.76 -7.24
N SER A 122 11.74 -37.95 -6.67
CA SER A 122 12.23 -38.29 -5.33
C SER A 122 13.15 -39.49 -5.41
N TYR A 123 14.09 -39.58 -4.48
CA TYR A 123 15.03 -40.71 -4.42
C TYR A 123 14.75 -41.52 -3.18
N VAL A 124 14.70 -42.85 -3.36
CA VAL A 124 14.51 -43.82 -2.28
C VAL A 124 15.75 -44.70 -2.19
N LYS A 125 16.35 -44.79 -1.01
CA LYS A 125 17.46 -45.70 -0.76
C LYS A 125 16.94 -46.85 0.07
N PHE A 126 17.12 -48.08 -0.44
CA PHE A 126 16.78 -49.31 0.27
C PHE A 126 17.97 -49.80 1.12
N LYS A 127 17.62 -50.39 2.23
CA LYS A 127 18.54 -51.22 3.02
C LYS A 127 18.90 -52.48 2.23
N GLU A 128 19.98 -53.17 2.61
CA GLU A 128 20.19 -54.54 2.17
C GLU A 128 19.05 -55.43 2.66
N LEU A 129 18.33 -56.11 1.76
CA LEU A 129 17.18 -56.93 2.05
C LEU A 129 17.55 -58.41 1.97
N SER A 130 17.15 -59.22 2.96
CA SER A 130 17.25 -60.66 2.86
C SER A 130 16.08 -61.24 2.04
N ASP A 131 16.31 -62.43 1.46
CA ASP A 131 15.24 -63.14 0.73
C ASP A 131 14.02 -63.40 1.60
N GLU A 132 14.20 -63.66 2.89
CA GLU A 132 13.11 -63.86 3.85
C GLU A 132 12.25 -62.61 4.03
N GLN A 133 12.89 -61.44 4.08
CA GLN A 133 12.18 -60.17 4.19
C GLN A 133 11.36 -59.87 2.91
N ILE A 134 11.95 -60.17 1.75
CA ILE A 134 11.28 -60.00 0.46
C ILE A 134 10.07 -60.94 0.35
N GLU A 135 10.24 -62.24 0.69
CA GLU A 135 9.17 -63.22 0.65
C GLU A 135 8.02 -62.84 1.59
N LYS A 136 8.34 -62.49 2.82
CA LYS A 136 7.34 -62.05 3.81
C LYS A 136 6.51 -60.86 3.35
N TYR A 137 7.14 -59.91 2.62
CA TYR A 137 6.41 -58.80 2.03
C TYR A 137 5.52 -59.23 0.87
N LEU A 138 6.03 -60.08 -0.02
CA LEU A 138 5.27 -60.57 -1.19
C LEU A 138 4.10 -61.45 -0.80
N GLU A 139 4.16 -62.18 0.31
CA GLU A 139 3.06 -62.98 0.85
C GLU A 139 1.83 -62.14 1.20
N LYS A 140 2.00 -60.82 1.49
CA LYS A 140 0.88 -59.89 1.72
C LYS A 140 0.05 -59.63 0.45
N GLY A 141 0.58 -59.91 -0.74
CA GLY A 141 -0.12 -59.79 -2.03
C GLY A 141 -0.36 -58.35 -2.50
N GLU A 142 0.29 -57.37 -1.90
CA GLU A 142 0.02 -55.92 -2.14
C GLU A 142 0.92 -55.26 -3.20
N PHE A 143 1.67 -56.03 -3.99
CA PHE A 143 2.70 -55.53 -4.92
C PHE A 143 2.22 -55.44 -6.38
N TRP A 144 1.13 -56.08 -6.78
CA TRP A 144 0.72 -56.28 -8.16
C TRP A 144 0.45 -55.01 -8.97
N ASP A 145 -0.02 -53.96 -8.33
CA ASP A 145 -0.40 -52.71 -8.97
C ASP A 145 0.67 -51.61 -8.87
N LYS A 146 1.88 -51.98 -8.38
CA LYS A 146 2.89 -51.01 -7.96
C LYS A 146 4.13 -51.10 -8.86
N ALA A 147 4.57 -49.94 -9.44
CA ALA A 147 5.86 -49.85 -10.10
C ALA A 147 6.99 -50.14 -9.10
N GLY A 148 7.98 -50.94 -9.51
CA GLY A 148 9.05 -51.38 -8.60
C GLY A 148 8.62 -52.44 -7.59
N ALA A 149 7.41 -53.02 -7.74
CA ALA A 149 6.86 -54.09 -6.88
C ALA A 149 6.71 -53.72 -5.40
N TYR A 150 6.64 -52.39 -4.99
CA TYR A 150 6.49 -52.00 -3.61
C TYR A 150 5.58 -50.79 -3.39
N GLY A 151 4.96 -50.71 -2.21
CA GLY A 151 4.27 -49.53 -1.72
C GLY A 151 5.06 -48.90 -0.58
N ILE A 152 5.47 -47.65 -0.74
CA ILE A 152 6.29 -46.97 0.27
C ILE A 152 5.65 -46.90 1.65
N GLN A 153 4.32 -46.86 1.71
CA GLN A 153 3.57 -46.78 2.96
C GLN A 153 3.64 -48.11 3.74
N ASP A 154 3.82 -49.24 3.01
CA ASP A 154 3.79 -50.58 3.57
C ASP A 154 5.18 -51.04 4.04
N ILE A 155 6.26 -50.40 3.54
CA ILE A 155 7.65 -50.89 3.72
C ILE A 155 8.59 -49.85 4.31
N LYS A 156 8.11 -48.62 4.61
CA LYS A 156 8.95 -47.50 4.99
C LYS A 156 9.94 -47.83 6.12
N ASP A 157 9.50 -48.45 7.14
CA ASP A 157 10.33 -48.77 8.32
C ASP A 157 11.20 -50.02 8.15
N GLU A 158 10.75 -50.95 7.32
CA GLU A 158 11.41 -52.24 7.12
C GLU A 158 12.48 -52.18 6.03
N PHE A 159 12.16 -51.65 4.84
CA PHE A 159 13.00 -51.69 3.64
C PHE A 159 13.76 -50.42 3.37
N VAL A 160 13.27 -49.27 3.84
CA VAL A 160 13.82 -47.97 3.45
C VAL A 160 14.87 -47.46 4.44
N GLU A 161 16.04 -47.06 3.89
CA GLU A 161 17.09 -46.39 4.65
C GLU A 161 16.86 -44.86 4.68
N ASN A 162 16.57 -44.25 3.52
CA ASN A 162 16.37 -42.83 3.38
C ASN A 162 15.45 -42.48 2.20
N ILE A 163 14.75 -41.33 2.30
CA ILE A 163 13.99 -40.70 1.20
C ILE A 163 14.45 -39.27 1.05
N GLU A 164 14.86 -38.87 -0.14
CA GLU A 164 15.20 -37.51 -0.52
C GLU A 164 14.14 -36.97 -1.49
N GLY A 165 13.52 -35.81 -1.17
CA GLY A 165 12.47 -35.19 -1.96
C GLY A 165 11.07 -35.35 -1.35
N ASP A 166 10.04 -35.24 -2.17
CA ASP A 166 8.64 -35.27 -1.74
C ASP A 166 8.16 -36.71 -1.46
N PHE A 167 7.76 -36.98 -0.23
CA PHE A 167 7.17 -38.27 0.17
C PHE A 167 5.86 -38.56 -0.59
N ASN A 168 5.01 -37.54 -0.81
CA ASN A 168 3.75 -37.74 -1.54
C ASN A 168 3.98 -38.11 -3.00
N ASN A 169 5.10 -37.65 -3.58
CA ASN A 169 5.54 -38.11 -4.90
C ASN A 169 5.81 -39.61 -4.91
N VAL A 170 6.50 -40.14 -3.90
CA VAL A 170 6.78 -41.57 -3.79
C VAL A 170 5.51 -42.40 -3.58
N VAL A 171 4.51 -41.85 -2.90
CA VAL A 171 3.16 -42.45 -2.75
C VAL A 171 2.41 -42.45 -4.09
N GLY A 172 2.69 -41.49 -4.99
CA GLY A 172 2.16 -41.47 -6.35
C GLY A 172 1.46 -40.19 -6.80
N LEU A 173 1.49 -39.10 -5.99
CA LEU A 173 0.97 -37.79 -6.39
C LEU A 173 1.64 -36.66 -5.58
N PRO A 174 2.51 -35.82 -6.19
CA PRO A 174 3.17 -34.72 -5.52
C PRO A 174 2.21 -33.55 -5.31
N ILE A 175 1.56 -33.51 -4.14
CA ILE A 175 0.42 -32.63 -3.86
C ILE A 175 0.76 -31.13 -3.88
N GLU A 176 1.92 -30.74 -3.39
CA GLU A 176 2.32 -29.31 -3.36
C GLU A 176 2.55 -28.77 -4.79
N LYS A 177 3.24 -29.55 -5.63
CA LYS A 177 3.47 -29.19 -7.04
C LYS A 177 2.15 -29.18 -7.82
N LEU A 178 1.33 -30.24 -7.68
CA LEU A 178 0.03 -30.33 -8.36
C LEU A 178 -0.90 -29.18 -7.95
N LYS A 179 -0.92 -28.80 -6.68
CA LYS A 179 -1.72 -27.69 -6.19
C LYS A 179 -1.30 -26.39 -6.88
N LYS A 180 0.00 -26.09 -6.93
CA LYS A 180 0.53 -24.92 -7.63
C LYS A 180 0.15 -24.93 -9.11
N MET A 181 0.34 -26.05 -9.80
CA MET A 181 -0.04 -26.20 -11.21
C MET A 181 -1.54 -25.98 -11.43
N LEU A 182 -2.37 -26.53 -10.53
CA LEU A 182 -3.83 -26.40 -10.62
C LEU A 182 -4.28 -24.96 -10.38
N ASP A 183 -3.71 -24.28 -9.39
CA ASP A 183 -3.98 -22.87 -9.13
C ASP A 183 -3.63 -22.01 -10.36
N GLU A 184 -2.45 -22.21 -10.96
CA GLU A 184 -2.02 -21.53 -12.18
C GLU A 184 -2.87 -21.90 -13.41
N PHE A 185 -3.29 -23.15 -13.52
CA PHE A 185 -4.15 -23.63 -14.61
C PHE A 185 -5.55 -23.02 -14.55
N LEU A 186 -6.12 -22.91 -13.34
CA LEU A 186 -7.46 -22.38 -13.06
C LEU A 186 -7.51 -20.86 -13.09
N GLU A 187 -6.37 -20.17 -13.15
CA GLU A 187 -6.33 -18.72 -13.30
C GLU A 187 -6.97 -18.30 -14.63
N THR A 188 -8.27 -18.06 -14.58
CA THR A 188 -8.95 -17.37 -15.66
C THR A 188 -8.39 -15.98 -15.78
N SER A 189 -7.77 -15.66 -16.92
CA SER A 189 -7.33 -14.31 -17.26
C SER A 189 -8.55 -13.40 -17.36
N ILE A 190 -8.83 -12.65 -16.30
CA ILE A 190 -9.92 -11.67 -16.28
C ILE A 190 -9.39 -10.40 -16.93
N ILE A 191 -9.97 -10.00 -18.06
CA ILE A 191 -9.68 -8.72 -18.71
C ILE A 191 -10.81 -7.76 -18.35
N VAL A 192 -10.45 -6.56 -17.85
CA VAL A 192 -11.39 -5.51 -17.48
C VAL A 192 -10.90 -4.14 -17.91
N ASP A 193 -11.84 -3.24 -18.15
CA ASP A 193 -11.59 -1.82 -18.41
C ASP A 193 -11.70 -1.05 -17.10
N ILE A 194 -10.73 -0.17 -16.83
CA ILE A 194 -10.75 0.71 -15.67
C ILE A 194 -11.48 2.01 -16.06
N TYR A 195 -12.64 2.25 -15.46
CA TYR A 195 -13.51 3.37 -15.81
C TYR A 195 -13.48 4.54 -14.82
N ASP A 196 -12.98 4.35 -13.59
CA ASP A 196 -12.91 5.39 -12.54
C ASP A 196 -11.73 5.14 -11.60
N ILE A 197 -11.52 6.07 -10.66
CA ILE A 197 -10.52 6.00 -9.61
C ILE A 197 -11.17 6.16 -8.24
N ALA A 198 -10.87 5.26 -7.32
CA ALA A 198 -11.35 5.31 -5.94
C ALA A 198 -10.41 6.14 -5.05
N PHE A 199 -10.89 7.33 -4.65
CA PHE A 199 -10.21 8.14 -3.63
C PHE A 199 -10.50 7.60 -2.21
N PRO A 200 -9.60 7.82 -1.24
CA PRO A 200 -8.33 8.55 -1.34
C PRO A 200 -7.12 7.68 -1.76
N ASN A 201 -7.30 6.39 -2.01
CA ASN A 201 -6.19 5.47 -2.23
C ASN A 201 -5.70 5.45 -3.69
N ASN A 202 -6.42 6.10 -4.61
CA ASN A 202 -6.14 6.11 -6.04
C ASN A 202 -6.05 4.69 -6.64
N TRP A 203 -7.04 3.87 -6.31
CA TRP A 203 -7.18 2.55 -6.93
C TRP A 203 -8.06 2.63 -8.16
N GLY A 204 -7.63 2.01 -9.26
CA GLY A 204 -8.46 1.85 -10.44
C GLY A 204 -9.75 1.11 -10.09
N VAL A 205 -10.87 1.55 -10.65
CA VAL A 205 -12.19 0.93 -10.47
C VAL A 205 -12.59 0.25 -11.75
N ALA A 206 -12.79 -1.06 -11.69
CA ALA A 206 -13.29 -1.87 -12.79
C ALA A 206 -14.52 -2.65 -12.35
N LYS A 207 -15.24 -3.23 -13.32
CA LYS A 207 -16.39 -4.09 -13.09
C LYS A 207 -16.12 -5.45 -13.72
N TYR A 208 -16.30 -6.50 -12.96
CA TYR A 208 -16.27 -7.87 -13.47
C TYR A 208 -17.56 -8.59 -13.08
N LYS A 209 -18.36 -9.00 -14.08
CA LYS A 209 -19.75 -9.44 -13.88
C LYS A 209 -20.51 -8.37 -13.09
N ASP A 210 -21.07 -8.70 -11.93
CA ASP A 210 -21.82 -7.78 -11.08
C ASP A 210 -20.99 -7.18 -9.92
N PHE A 211 -19.69 -7.47 -9.85
CA PHE A 211 -18.83 -7.01 -8.78
C PHE A 211 -17.93 -5.86 -9.20
N VAL A 212 -17.77 -4.90 -8.30
CA VAL A 212 -16.74 -3.86 -8.42
C VAL A 212 -15.39 -4.46 -8.00
N VAL A 213 -14.36 -4.22 -8.80
CA VAL A 213 -12.98 -4.65 -8.52
C VAL A 213 -12.09 -3.43 -8.38
N PHE A 214 -11.43 -3.31 -7.24
CA PHE A 214 -10.43 -2.28 -7.00
C PHE A 214 -9.03 -2.78 -7.37
N LEU A 215 -8.31 -1.98 -8.15
CA LEU A 215 -7.05 -2.33 -8.80
C LEU A 215 -5.95 -1.33 -8.41
N PRO A 216 -5.15 -1.60 -7.35
CA PRO A 216 -4.01 -0.76 -7.01
C PRO A 216 -3.03 -0.62 -8.18
N GLY A 217 -2.69 0.65 -8.54
CA GLY A 217 -1.79 0.96 -9.65
C GLY A 217 -2.46 1.08 -11.03
N GLY A 218 -3.75 0.70 -11.14
CA GLY A 218 -4.55 0.94 -12.36
C GLY A 218 -5.00 2.38 -12.46
N ILE A 219 -5.11 2.88 -13.68
CA ILE A 219 -5.62 4.23 -13.95
C ILE A 219 -6.81 4.18 -14.91
N VAL A 220 -7.63 5.21 -14.89
CA VAL A 220 -8.80 5.31 -15.79
C VAL A 220 -8.37 5.24 -17.26
N GLY A 221 -9.06 4.41 -18.04
CA GLY A 221 -8.78 4.17 -19.45
C GLY A 221 -7.78 3.05 -19.74
N ASP A 222 -7.18 2.41 -18.72
CA ASP A 222 -6.44 1.17 -18.93
C ASP A 222 -7.40 0.01 -19.17
N LYS A 223 -7.01 -0.90 -20.05
CA LYS A 223 -7.56 -2.25 -20.17
C LYS A 223 -6.52 -3.23 -19.65
N VAL A 224 -6.89 -3.98 -18.64
CA VAL A 224 -5.93 -4.78 -17.85
C VAL A 224 -6.36 -6.22 -17.69
N LYS A 225 -5.38 -7.11 -17.70
CA LYS A 225 -5.52 -8.49 -17.26
C LYS A 225 -5.26 -8.55 -15.77
N ILE A 226 -6.20 -9.11 -15.03
CA ILE A 226 -6.16 -9.14 -13.58
C ILE A 226 -6.31 -10.54 -13.00
N LYS A 227 -5.81 -10.70 -11.78
CA LYS A 227 -6.09 -11.81 -10.88
C LYS A 227 -6.84 -11.27 -9.67
N ILE A 228 -7.94 -11.94 -9.28
CA ILE A 228 -8.63 -11.58 -8.03
C ILE A 228 -7.79 -12.05 -6.85
N SER A 229 -7.41 -11.09 -5.99
CA SER A 229 -6.52 -11.34 -4.85
C SER A 229 -7.26 -11.40 -3.52
N LYS A 230 -8.45 -10.76 -3.42
CA LYS A 230 -9.29 -10.80 -2.22
C LYS A 230 -10.74 -10.51 -2.55
N ASN A 231 -11.62 -11.44 -2.18
CA ASN A 231 -13.06 -11.26 -2.29
C ASN A 231 -13.66 -10.77 -0.97
N LEU A 232 -14.55 -9.79 -1.06
CA LEU A 232 -15.38 -9.28 0.03
C LEU A 232 -16.86 -9.35 -0.38
N LYS A 233 -17.78 -9.11 0.56
CA LYS A 233 -19.21 -9.28 0.33
C LYS A 233 -19.75 -8.48 -0.87
N ASN A 234 -19.28 -7.23 -1.04
CA ASN A 234 -19.84 -6.29 -2.03
C ASN A 234 -18.83 -5.86 -3.12
N TYR A 235 -17.56 -6.21 -2.99
CA TYR A 235 -16.51 -5.84 -3.92
C TYR A 235 -15.30 -6.76 -3.76
N SER A 236 -14.37 -6.68 -4.72
CA SER A 236 -13.13 -7.46 -4.70
C SER A 236 -11.91 -6.56 -4.87
N PHE A 237 -10.75 -7.06 -4.47
CA PHE A 237 -9.46 -6.50 -4.87
C PHE A 237 -8.82 -7.42 -5.90
N GLY A 238 -8.25 -6.83 -6.94
CA GLY A 238 -7.47 -7.53 -7.95
C GLY A 238 -6.04 -7.00 -8.03
N GLU A 239 -5.16 -7.87 -8.48
CA GLU A 239 -3.78 -7.53 -8.87
C GLU A 239 -3.72 -7.43 -10.40
N ILE A 240 -3.10 -6.36 -10.91
CA ILE A 240 -2.88 -6.21 -12.35
C ILE A 240 -1.68 -7.09 -12.71
N VAL A 241 -1.93 -8.09 -13.57
CA VAL A 241 -0.91 -8.99 -14.10
C VAL A 241 -0.26 -8.38 -15.33
N GLU A 242 -1.07 -7.72 -16.19
CA GLU A 242 -0.63 -7.14 -17.46
C GLU A 242 -1.52 -5.95 -17.83
N ILE A 243 -0.93 -4.94 -18.46
CA ILE A 243 -1.67 -3.85 -19.10
C ILE A 243 -1.81 -4.23 -20.58
N VAL A 244 -3.04 -4.62 -20.98
CA VAL A 244 -3.33 -5.06 -22.34
C VAL A 244 -3.39 -3.86 -23.30
N GLU A 245 -4.07 -2.80 -22.87
CA GLU A 245 -4.12 -1.52 -23.58
C GLU A 245 -3.87 -0.40 -22.56
N SER A 246 -2.85 0.41 -22.82
CA SER A 246 -2.47 1.50 -21.91
C SER A 246 -3.36 2.71 -22.15
N SER A 247 -3.85 3.30 -21.06
CA SER A 247 -4.56 4.59 -21.11
C SER A 247 -3.69 5.69 -21.74
N PRO A 248 -4.28 6.59 -22.56
CA PRO A 248 -3.57 7.75 -23.10
C PRO A 248 -3.11 8.73 -21.99
N PHE A 249 -3.65 8.60 -20.78
CA PHE A 249 -3.27 9.40 -19.60
C PHE A 249 -2.16 8.75 -18.76
N ARG A 250 -1.68 7.55 -19.13
CA ARG A 250 -0.62 6.88 -18.40
C ARG A 250 0.75 7.43 -18.80
N VAL A 251 1.53 7.78 -17.78
CA VAL A 251 2.91 8.23 -17.95
C VAL A 251 3.85 7.41 -17.08
N LYS A 252 5.11 7.34 -17.48
CA LYS A 252 6.15 6.70 -16.65
C LYS A 252 6.49 7.62 -15.47
N PRO A 253 6.35 7.16 -14.21
CA PRO A 253 6.78 7.93 -13.05
C PRO A 253 8.27 8.27 -13.11
N ILE A 254 8.64 9.49 -12.70
CA ILE A 254 10.06 9.87 -12.60
C ILE A 254 10.74 9.27 -11.36
N CYS A 255 9.96 8.93 -10.33
CA CYS A 255 10.44 8.39 -9.08
C CYS A 255 10.57 6.86 -9.17
N GLU A 256 11.78 6.34 -9.00
CA GLU A 256 12.06 4.89 -8.99
C GLU A 256 11.37 4.13 -7.84
N HIS A 257 10.99 4.84 -6.77
CA HIS A 257 10.31 4.27 -5.60
C HIS A 257 8.77 4.30 -5.72
N PHE A 258 8.25 4.81 -6.86
CA PHE A 258 6.80 4.87 -7.07
C PHE A 258 6.19 3.46 -7.07
N GLY A 259 5.07 3.30 -6.36
CA GLY A 259 4.41 2.00 -6.19
C GLY A 259 4.89 1.18 -4.98
N LEU A 260 6.13 1.41 -4.53
CA LEU A 260 6.69 0.77 -3.32
C LEU A 260 6.52 1.67 -2.09
N CYS A 261 6.95 2.93 -2.22
CA CYS A 261 6.84 3.96 -1.20
C CYS A 261 5.39 4.44 -1.04
N GLY A 262 4.95 4.69 0.20
CA GLY A 262 3.60 5.18 0.52
C GLY A 262 3.35 6.66 0.25
N GLY A 263 4.33 7.42 -0.29
CA GLY A 263 4.22 8.87 -0.46
C GLY A 263 3.32 9.30 -1.63
N CYS A 264 3.64 8.90 -2.86
CA CYS A 264 2.91 9.29 -4.07
C CYS A 264 2.01 8.16 -4.58
N VAL A 265 0.85 8.53 -5.12
CA VAL A 265 -0.13 7.56 -5.66
C VAL A 265 -0.59 7.86 -7.09
N MET A 266 -0.18 9.01 -7.67
CA MET A 266 -0.66 9.49 -8.98
C MET A 266 0.47 9.88 -9.96
N GLN A 267 1.75 9.59 -9.68
CA GLN A 267 2.83 9.93 -10.62
C GLN A 267 2.76 9.20 -11.97
N ASN A 268 1.96 8.13 -12.06
CA ASN A 268 1.71 7.39 -13.29
C ASN A 268 0.56 7.97 -14.13
N ILE A 269 0.03 9.15 -13.77
CA ILE A 269 -1.09 9.81 -14.44
C ILE A 269 -0.62 11.20 -14.90
N LEU A 270 -0.95 11.59 -16.13
CA LEU A 270 -0.73 12.96 -16.63
C LEU A 270 -1.29 13.99 -15.66
N TYR A 271 -0.56 15.09 -15.43
CA TYR A 271 -0.90 16.06 -14.39
C TYR A 271 -2.28 16.69 -14.59
N GLU A 272 -2.63 17.02 -15.81
CA GLU A 272 -3.93 17.58 -16.18
C GLU A 272 -5.06 16.61 -15.83
N LYS A 273 -4.83 15.31 -16.02
CA LYS A 273 -5.80 14.27 -15.65
C LYS A 273 -5.90 14.09 -14.14
N GLN A 274 -4.82 14.27 -13.39
CA GLN A 274 -4.88 14.29 -11.92
C GLN A 274 -5.83 15.39 -11.42
N ILE A 275 -5.71 16.60 -11.99
CA ILE A 275 -6.57 17.75 -11.66
C ILE A 275 -8.05 17.45 -11.97
N GLU A 276 -8.32 16.90 -13.15
CA GLU A 276 -9.69 16.52 -13.54
C GLU A 276 -10.29 15.49 -12.57
N LEU A 277 -9.55 14.44 -12.23
CA LEU A 277 -9.99 13.40 -11.31
C LEU A 277 -10.28 13.98 -9.91
N LYS A 278 -9.41 14.86 -9.40
CA LYS A 278 -9.60 15.56 -8.12
C LYS A 278 -10.85 16.44 -8.14
N LYS A 279 -11.06 17.22 -9.22
CA LYS A 279 -12.29 18.00 -9.42
C LYS A 279 -13.53 17.12 -9.36
N ASN A 280 -13.54 16.04 -10.14
CA ASN A 280 -14.68 15.13 -10.24
C ASN A 280 -15.00 14.50 -8.88
N TYR A 281 -13.97 14.16 -8.09
CA TYR A 281 -14.18 13.62 -6.74
C TYR A 281 -14.83 14.65 -5.81
N VAL A 282 -14.41 15.91 -5.83
CA VAL A 282 -15.05 16.99 -5.04
C VAL A 282 -16.52 17.13 -5.44
N ILE A 283 -16.81 17.20 -6.73
CA ILE A 283 -18.20 17.31 -7.24
C ILE A 283 -19.03 16.10 -6.79
N GLN A 284 -18.50 14.88 -6.89
CA GLN A 284 -19.20 13.68 -6.44
C GLN A 284 -19.50 13.70 -4.94
N CYS A 285 -18.55 14.18 -4.09
CA CYS A 285 -18.81 14.34 -2.67
C CYS A 285 -19.94 15.34 -2.40
N LEU A 286 -19.93 16.49 -3.06
CA LEU A 286 -20.98 17.50 -2.91
C LEU A 286 -22.34 16.98 -3.35
N LYS A 287 -22.41 16.28 -4.49
CA LYS A 287 -23.66 15.70 -4.99
C LYS A 287 -24.18 14.56 -4.11
N LYS A 288 -23.33 13.58 -3.76
CA LYS A 288 -23.78 12.36 -3.07
C LYS A 288 -23.93 12.53 -1.56
N ILE A 289 -23.11 13.38 -0.92
CA ILE A 289 -23.09 13.53 0.55
C ILE A 289 -23.84 14.78 0.98
N ALA A 290 -23.53 15.94 0.35
CA ALA A 290 -24.17 17.22 0.69
C ALA A 290 -25.55 17.41 0.04
N GLU A 291 -25.89 16.60 -0.98
CA GLU A 291 -27.11 16.77 -1.78
C GLU A 291 -27.18 18.18 -2.39
N ILE A 292 -26.02 18.67 -2.87
CA ILE A 292 -25.86 19.96 -3.52
C ILE A 292 -25.50 19.71 -4.98
N GLU A 293 -26.38 20.16 -5.87
CA GLU A 293 -26.05 20.27 -7.29
C GLU A 293 -25.19 21.51 -7.49
N VAL A 294 -24.04 21.35 -8.15
CA VAL A 294 -23.05 22.41 -8.34
C VAL A 294 -23.09 22.88 -9.80
N ASN A 295 -23.19 24.19 -10.00
CA ASN A 295 -22.95 24.78 -11.29
C ASN A 295 -21.45 24.79 -11.58
N LEU A 296 -21.03 24.26 -12.73
CA LEU A 296 -19.60 24.19 -13.09
C LEU A 296 -18.94 25.56 -13.18
N ASN A 297 -19.71 26.63 -13.44
CA ASN A 297 -19.22 28.02 -13.46
C ASN A 297 -18.85 28.54 -12.06
N ASP A 298 -19.35 27.90 -11.00
CA ASP A 298 -19.02 28.27 -9.60
C ASP A 298 -17.77 27.56 -9.08
N ILE A 299 -17.14 26.73 -9.93
CA ILE A 299 -15.91 26.00 -9.59
C ILE A 299 -14.71 26.63 -10.27
N GLU A 300 -13.77 27.08 -9.47
CA GLU A 300 -12.45 27.52 -9.91
C GLU A 300 -11.39 26.49 -9.49
N ILE A 301 -10.59 26.03 -10.47
CA ILE A 301 -9.53 25.07 -10.22
C ILE A 301 -8.19 25.80 -10.27
N ILE A 302 -7.37 25.59 -9.26
CA ILE A 302 -6.06 26.22 -9.13
C ILE A 302 -5.01 25.11 -9.10
N PRO A 303 -4.37 24.82 -10.25
CA PRO A 303 -3.29 23.86 -10.33
C PRO A 303 -2.05 24.34 -9.58
N SER A 304 -1.18 23.43 -9.18
CA SER A 304 0.10 23.80 -8.58
C SER A 304 1.05 24.36 -9.65
N THR A 305 1.69 25.47 -9.33
CA THR A 305 2.75 26.06 -10.18
C THR A 305 4.05 25.24 -10.14
N LYS A 306 4.22 24.41 -9.10
CA LYS A 306 5.32 23.46 -8.92
C LYS A 306 4.74 22.10 -8.62
N ILE A 307 4.87 21.17 -9.55
CA ILE A 307 4.35 19.78 -9.35
C ILE A 307 5.38 18.87 -8.70
N TYR A 308 6.65 19.26 -8.70
CA TYR A 308 7.75 18.60 -8.00
C TYR A 308 8.45 19.59 -7.06
N PHE A 309 9.13 19.09 -6.03
CA PHE A 309 9.91 19.86 -5.05
C PHE A 309 9.10 20.97 -4.34
N TYR A 310 7.79 20.79 -4.26
CA TYR A 310 6.88 21.78 -3.68
C TYR A 310 6.72 21.67 -2.17
N ARG A 311 6.89 20.47 -1.63
CA ARG A 311 6.62 20.17 -0.23
C ARG A 311 7.73 20.73 0.66
N ASN A 312 7.34 21.35 1.78
CA ASN A 312 8.26 22.03 2.70
C ASN A 312 8.50 21.27 4.01
N LYS A 313 7.78 20.16 4.25
CA LYS A 313 7.98 19.27 5.41
C LYS A 313 7.84 17.81 5.02
N MET A 314 8.78 16.97 5.47
CA MET A 314 8.69 15.52 5.40
C MET A 314 9.19 14.87 6.68
N GLU A 315 8.55 13.77 7.06
CA GLU A 315 8.93 12.91 8.17
C GLU A 315 9.41 11.58 7.60
N PHE A 316 10.73 11.36 7.65
CA PHE A 316 11.34 10.13 7.16
C PHE A 316 11.58 9.19 8.33
N ALA A 317 11.31 7.91 8.15
CA ALA A 317 11.55 6.90 9.16
C ALA A 317 12.96 6.32 9.03
N PHE A 318 13.61 6.07 10.14
CA PHE A 318 14.78 5.19 10.19
C PHE A 318 14.34 3.74 10.02
N GLY A 319 15.12 2.96 9.25
CA GLY A 319 14.89 1.54 8.99
C GLY A 319 16.20 0.81 8.77
N GLY A 320 16.12 -0.44 8.30
CA GLY A 320 17.28 -1.32 8.18
C GLY A 320 17.62 -1.99 9.50
N GLU A 321 18.91 -2.22 9.71
CA GLU A 321 19.46 -2.88 10.90
C GLU A 321 20.60 -2.04 11.48
N LYS A 322 21.02 -2.36 12.70
CA LYS A 322 22.20 -1.77 13.33
C LYS A 322 23.41 -1.87 12.38
N LYS A 323 24.14 -0.77 12.20
CA LYS A 323 25.27 -0.63 11.24
C LYS A 323 24.90 -0.73 9.77
N ASN A 324 23.61 -0.87 9.45
CA ASN A 324 23.05 -0.79 8.11
C ASN A 324 21.75 0.03 8.12
N ILE A 325 21.88 1.25 8.64
CA ILE A 325 20.78 2.20 8.80
C ILE A 325 20.39 2.76 7.45
N ILE A 326 19.10 2.81 7.18
CA ILE A 326 18.50 3.45 6.03
C ILE A 326 17.50 4.52 6.45
N LEU A 327 17.27 5.50 5.60
CA LEU A 327 16.21 6.49 5.73
C LEU A 327 15.23 6.40 4.55
N GLY A 328 13.95 6.57 4.85
CA GLY A 328 12.94 6.52 3.82
C GLY A 328 11.53 6.70 4.34
N LEU A 329 10.57 6.25 3.56
CA LEU A 329 9.16 6.25 3.93
C LEU A 329 8.64 4.82 4.10
N ARG A 330 7.58 4.67 4.89
CA ARG A 330 6.90 3.38 5.03
C ARG A 330 6.42 2.88 3.67
N GLU A 331 6.42 1.55 3.50
CA GLU A 331 5.89 0.89 2.32
C GLU A 331 4.44 1.28 2.03
N ARG A 332 4.04 1.17 0.77
CA ARG A 332 2.64 1.40 0.37
C ARG A 332 1.75 0.29 0.91
N ASN A 333 0.71 0.64 1.64
CA ASN A 333 -0.28 -0.31 2.13
C ASN A 333 -1.19 -0.78 0.97
N ILE A 334 -1.15 -2.09 0.67
CA ILE A 334 -1.97 -2.74 -0.36
C ILE A 334 -2.95 -3.67 0.35
N PRO A 335 -4.28 -3.56 0.13
CA PRO A 335 -5.32 -4.20 0.95
C PRO A 335 -5.28 -5.72 1.04
N TYR A 336 -4.67 -6.39 0.07
CA TYR A 336 -4.55 -7.84 0.01
C TYR A 336 -3.15 -8.36 0.35
N LYS A 337 -2.20 -7.46 0.67
CA LYS A 337 -0.86 -7.82 1.14
C LYS A 337 -0.73 -7.53 2.64
N LYS A 338 0.08 -8.32 3.33
CA LYS A 338 0.40 -8.05 4.74
C LYS A 338 1.22 -6.76 4.83
N TYR A 339 0.69 -5.76 5.53
CA TYR A 339 1.42 -4.52 5.80
C TYR A 339 2.44 -4.73 6.91
N THR A 340 3.71 -4.57 6.60
CA THR A 340 4.83 -4.83 7.52
C THR A 340 5.41 -3.57 8.16
N LYS A 341 4.96 -2.39 7.74
CA LYS A 341 5.55 -1.09 8.10
C LYS A 341 7.04 -0.97 7.72
N LYS A 342 7.50 -1.79 6.78
CA LYS A 342 8.88 -1.74 6.28
C LYS A 342 9.20 -0.34 5.76
N VAL A 343 10.41 0.14 6.04
CA VAL A 343 10.93 1.38 5.45
C VAL A 343 11.50 1.08 4.07
N ILE A 344 11.02 1.78 3.07
CA ILE A 344 11.57 1.76 1.71
C ILE A 344 12.70 2.79 1.67
N PRO A 345 13.96 2.38 1.41
CA PRO A 345 15.07 3.32 1.35
C PRO A 345 14.87 4.26 0.16
N LEU A 346 15.02 5.56 0.40
CA LEU A 346 14.87 6.56 -0.63
C LEU A 346 16.23 7.16 -1.00
N LYS A 347 16.55 7.20 -2.29
CA LYS A 347 17.66 8.00 -2.81
C LYS A 347 17.24 9.44 -2.99
N LYS A 348 16.08 9.67 -3.61
CA LYS A 348 15.50 10.99 -3.88
C LYS A 348 14.02 11.03 -3.53
N CYS A 349 13.52 12.20 -3.16
CA CYS A 349 12.09 12.45 -3.01
C CYS A 349 11.67 13.63 -3.88
N TYR A 350 11.12 13.36 -5.05
CA TYR A 350 10.80 14.36 -6.07
C TYR A 350 9.69 15.33 -5.67
N ILE A 351 8.92 15.06 -4.65
CA ILE A 351 7.92 16.02 -4.16
C ILE A 351 8.48 16.94 -3.05
N PHE A 352 9.70 16.69 -2.53
CA PHE A 352 10.22 17.38 -1.35
C PHE A 352 11.43 18.27 -1.66
N ASN A 353 12.64 17.75 -1.60
CA ASN A 353 13.90 18.51 -1.69
C ASN A 353 14.97 17.71 -2.41
N GLU A 354 15.75 18.36 -3.27
CA GLU A 354 16.82 17.73 -4.04
C GLU A 354 18.00 17.30 -3.15
N LYS A 355 18.19 17.92 -1.99
CA LYS A 355 19.29 17.65 -1.05
C LYS A 355 19.04 16.42 -0.16
N VAL A 356 17.87 15.80 -0.26
CA VAL A 356 17.51 14.61 0.53
C VAL A 356 18.57 13.52 0.42
N GLU A 357 19.07 13.25 -0.78
CA GLU A 357 20.11 12.24 -1.01
C GLU A 357 21.39 12.54 -0.20
N LYS A 358 21.83 13.79 -0.23
CA LYS A 358 23.03 14.24 0.50
C LYS A 358 22.82 14.20 2.02
N ILE A 359 21.68 14.70 2.50
CA ILE A 359 21.31 14.64 3.92
C ILE A 359 21.27 13.19 4.40
N PHE A 360 20.63 12.30 3.65
CA PHE A 360 20.52 10.88 4.01
C PHE A 360 21.88 10.19 4.05
N SER A 361 22.73 10.44 3.07
CA SER A 361 24.09 9.89 3.06
C SER A 361 24.87 10.27 4.31
N ILE A 362 24.87 11.55 4.69
CA ILE A 362 25.58 12.03 5.89
C ILE A 362 25.00 11.39 7.15
N VAL A 363 23.68 11.42 7.30
CA VAL A 363 22.98 10.91 8.50
C VAL A 363 23.13 9.40 8.62
N CYS A 364 22.93 8.64 7.56
CA CYS A 364 23.07 7.18 7.60
C CYS A 364 24.52 6.77 7.87
N ASN A 365 25.51 7.41 7.24
CA ASN A 365 26.92 7.14 7.49
C ASN A 365 27.32 7.43 8.95
N PHE A 366 26.79 8.53 9.53
CA PHE A 366 27.01 8.83 10.92
C PHE A 366 26.46 7.74 11.84
N PHE A 367 25.16 7.38 11.70
CA PHE A 367 24.54 6.40 12.57
C PHE A 367 25.07 4.97 12.34
N ASN A 368 25.53 4.63 11.15
CA ASN A 368 26.22 3.37 10.86
C ASN A 368 27.54 3.22 11.63
N SER A 369 28.15 4.32 12.06
CA SER A 369 29.34 4.31 12.93
C SER A 369 28.99 4.24 14.42
N THR A 370 27.73 4.18 14.79
CA THR A 370 27.23 4.09 16.17
C THR A 370 26.69 2.69 16.50
N GLU A 371 26.32 2.48 17.76
CA GLU A 371 25.68 1.25 18.23
C GLU A 371 24.14 1.38 18.26
N LEU A 372 23.57 2.49 17.76
CA LEU A 372 22.13 2.76 17.74
C LEU A 372 21.43 1.93 16.66
N ALA A 373 20.20 1.53 16.95
CA ALA A 373 19.37 0.73 16.06
C ALA A 373 18.11 1.50 15.63
N PRO A 374 17.56 1.24 14.41
CA PRO A 374 16.26 1.78 14.00
C PRO A 374 15.15 1.27 14.91
N TYR A 375 14.17 2.13 15.21
CA TYR A 375 12.99 1.77 15.99
C TYR A 375 12.00 0.94 15.17
N GLU A 376 11.65 -0.22 15.71
CA GLU A 376 10.66 -1.13 15.11
C GLU A 376 9.31 -0.95 15.83
N PRO A 377 8.25 -0.44 15.15
CA PRO A 377 6.99 -0.08 15.79
C PRO A 377 6.18 -1.24 16.38
N PHE A 378 6.33 -2.49 15.89
CA PHE A 378 5.58 -3.64 16.39
C PHE A 378 6.22 -4.22 17.67
N THR A 379 7.55 -4.25 17.73
CA THR A 379 8.30 -4.76 18.89
C THR A 379 8.63 -3.68 19.89
N GLN A 380 8.51 -2.40 19.50
CA GLN A 380 8.87 -1.22 20.29
C GLN A 380 10.36 -1.18 20.72
N LYS A 381 11.23 -1.87 19.97
CA LYS A 381 12.67 -1.93 20.19
C LYS A 381 13.40 -1.01 19.24
N GLY A 382 14.61 -0.57 19.65
CA GLY A 382 15.46 0.35 18.89
C GLY A 382 15.35 1.79 19.37
N ASP A 383 16.18 2.65 18.81
CA ASP A 383 16.51 3.98 19.33
C ASP A 383 16.06 5.09 18.36
N LEU A 384 16.37 4.92 17.07
CA LEU A 384 16.19 5.93 16.02
C LEU A 384 14.79 5.81 15.39
N ARG A 385 13.96 6.86 15.53
CA ARG A 385 12.57 6.84 15.04
C ARG A 385 12.42 7.56 13.73
N HIS A 386 12.64 8.89 13.71
CA HIS A 386 12.40 9.71 12.53
C HIS A 386 13.50 10.75 12.35
N LEU A 387 13.71 11.14 11.08
CA LEU A 387 14.33 12.38 10.69
C LEU A 387 13.26 13.28 10.06
N VAL A 388 12.88 14.33 10.76
CA VAL A 388 11.98 15.35 10.22
C VAL A 388 12.80 16.43 9.55
N ILE A 389 12.48 16.74 8.30
CA ILE A 389 13.13 17.81 7.54
C ILE A 389 12.08 18.84 7.21
N ARG A 390 12.34 20.09 7.58
CA ARG A 390 11.60 21.27 7.13
C ARG A 390 12.47 22.16 6.27
N GLU A 391 11.86 22.80 5.30
CA GLU A 391 12.52 23.71 4.37
C GLU A 391 11.70 24.97 4.19
N SER A 392 12.35 26.10 4.22
CA SER A 392 11.79 27.34 3.68
C SER A 392 12.08 27.42 2.19
N LYS A 393 11.06 27.51 1.37
CA LYS A 393 11.18 27.52 -0.09
C LYS A 393 11.67 28.86 -0.65
N LYS A 394 11.38 29.96 0.02
CA LYS A 394 11.80 31.30 -0.41
C LYS A 394 13.15 31.73 0.20
N LYS A 395 13.45 31.28 1.42
CA LYS A 395 14.72 31.62 2.11
C LYS A 395 15.79 30.54 1.93
N ASN A 396 15.43 29.38 1.41
CA ASN A 396 16.32 28.20 1.26
C ASN A 396 17.00 27.82 2.59
N GLU A 397 16.25 27.85 3.70
CA GLU A 397 16.71 27.43 5.02
C GLU A 397 16.18 26.02 5.32
N ILE A 398 17.02 25.16 5.89
CA ILE A 398 16.66 23.79 6.27
C ILE A 398 16.76 23.65 7.79
N MET A 399 15.71 23.04 8.36
CA MET A 399 15.67 22.58 9.75
C MET A 399 15.62 21.06 9.76
N LEU A 400 16.52 20.44 10.53
CA LEU A 400 16.56 18.99 10.76
C LEU A 400 16.14 18.70 12.19
N THR A 401 15.29 17.68 12.38
CA THR A 401 14.90 17.21 13.71
C THR A 401 15.14 15.71 13.78
N PHE A 402 16.09 15.31 14.61
CA PHE A 402 16.32 13.90 14.95
C PHE A 402 15.36 13.49 16.04
N VAL A 403 14.58 12.44 15.80
CA VAL A 403 13.62 11.89 16.76
C VAL A 403 14.10 10.52 17.20
N THR A 404 14.35 10.36 18.50
CA THR A 404 14.82 9.11 19.09
C THR A 404 13.98 8.71 20.30
N LYS A 405 14.21 7.53 20.84
CA LYS A 405 13.80 7.22 22.22
C LYS A 405 14.63 8.04 23.22
N SER A 406 14.14 8.18 24.43
CA SER A 406 14.88 8.83 25.53
C SER A 406 16.09 7.99 25.97
N GLY A 407 17.07 8.67 26.58
CA GLY A 407 18.28 8.03 27.11
C GLY A 407 19.31 7.60 26.06
N VAL A 408 19.16 8.05 24.82
CA VAL A 408 20.10 7.78 23.73
C VAL A 408 21.22 8.82 23.75
N TYR A 409 22.47 8.36 23.61
CA TYR A 409 23.61 9.24 23.41
C TYR A 409 23.92 9.43 21.94
N ILE A 410 24.01 10.69 21.49
CA ILE A 410 24.38 11.08 20.14
C ILE A 410 25.51 12.11 20.24
N ASP A 411 26.61 11.88 19.50
CA ASP A 411 27.66 12.86 19.29
C ASP A 411 27.17 13.96 18.33
N PHE A 412 26.45 14.94 18.91
CA PHE A 412 25.86 16.02 18.13
C PHE A 412 26.90 16.92 17.50
N ASP A 413 28.04 17.16 18.13
CA ASP A 413 29.11 18.02 17.57
C ASP A 413 29.59 17.45 16.25
N ARG A 414 29.81 16.15 16.19
CA ARG A 414 30.27 15.48 14.98
C ARG A 414 29.23 15.49 13.86
N ILE A 415 27.97 15.18 14.14
CA ILE A 415 26.94 15.17 13.06
C ILE A 415 26.59 16.57 12.59
N VAL A 416 26.54 17.57 13.49
CA VAL A 416 26.33 18.98 13.15
C VAL A 416 27.44 19.47 12.22
N ASN A 417 28.71 19.24 12.58
CA ASN A 417 29.85 19.62 11.75
C ASN A 417 29.80 18.97 10.36
N ASN A 418 29.44 17.70 10.27
CA ASN A 418 29.31 17.02 8.98
C ASN A 418 28.18 17.60 8.12
N LEU A 419 27.04 17.91 8.72
CA LEU A 419 25.88 18.45 8.00
C LEU A 419 26.12 19.89 7.54
N THR A 420 26.59 20.77 8.44
CA THR A 420 26.74 22.20 8.15
C THR A 420 27.90 22.51 7.22
N LYS A 421 28.96 21.70 7.24
CA LYS A 421 30.07 21.81 6.27
C LYS A 421 29.63 21.49 4.84
N GLU A 422 28.73 20.54 4.70
CA GLU A 422 28.35 19.99 3.40
C GLU A 422 27.05 20.64 2.84
N ILE A 423 26.21 21.20 3.73
CA ILE A 423 24.89 21.76 3.39
C ILE A 423 24.71 23.09 4.14
N GLU A 424 25.12 24.19 3.51
CA GLU A 424 25.08 25.56 4.11
C GLU A 424 23.64 26.02 4.42
N GLU A 425 22.62 25.44 3.80
CA GLU A 425 21.23 25.76 4.05
C GLU A 425 20.71 25.22 5.38
N VAL A 426 21.42 24.31 6.04
CA VAL A 426 21.07 23.86 7.40
C VAL A 426 21.29 25.00 8.39
N LYS A 427 20.20 25.61 8.87
CA LYS A 427 20.18 26.75 9.79
C LYS A 427 19.70 26.39 11.19
N SER A 428 19.09 25.20 11.35
CA SER A 428 18.54 24.73 12.62
C SER A 428 18.62 23.22 12.72
N ILE A 429 19.07 22.71 13.86
CA ILE A 429 19.05 21.27 14.16
C ILE A 429 18.46 21.07 15.55
N TYR A 430 17.46 20.20 15.63
CA TYR A 430 16.80 19.79 16.86
C TYR A 430 17.01 18.31 17.13
N TRP A 431 17.01 17.97 18.40
CA TRP A 431 16.81 16.63 18.90
C TRP A 431 15.53 16.56 19.70
N VAL A 432 14.75 15.50 19.47
CA VAL A 432 13.48 15.24 20.13
C VAL A 432 13.50 13.84 20.72
N GLU A 433 13.22 13.73 22.01
CA GLU A 433 12.98 12.46 22.67
C GLU A 433 11.48 12.12 22.62
N ASN A 434 11.15 10.96 22.09
CA ASN A 434 9.76 10.51 21.91
C ASN A 434 9.62 9.04 22.28
N ASP A 435 9.01 8.78 23.45
CA ASP A 435 8.75 7.43 23.98
C ASP A 435 7.33 6.93 23.71
N GLN A 436 6.51 7.71 22.99
CA GLN A 436 5.14 7.31 22.67
C GLN A 436 5.13 6.02 21.84
N ILE A 437 4.15 5.14 22.11
CA ILE A 437 3.95 3.88 21.34
C ILE A 437 3.55 4.19 19.90
N SER A 438 2.79 5.25 19.70
CA SER A 438 2.38 5.69 18.34
C SER A 438 3.58 6.14 17.53
N ASP A 439 3.51 5.92 16.21
CA ASP A 439 4.56 6.33 15.26
C ASP A 439 4.48 7.84 14.91
N VAL A 440 3.81 8.64 15.75
CA VAL A 440 3.64 10.09 15.59
C VAL A 440 4.79 10.81 16.31
N VAL A 441 5.31 11.86 15.68
CA VAL A 441 6.34 12.71 16.29
C VAL A 441 5.70 13.63 17.34
N SER A 442 6.10 13.49 18.62
CA SER A 442 5.75 14.38 19.72
C SER A 442 6.95 15.28 20.04
N TYR A 443 6.70 16.56 20.29
CA TYR A 443 7.73 17.56 20.56
C TYR A 443 7.78 17.99 22.03
N GLU A 444 7.29 17.17 22.95
CA GLU A 444 7.26 17.50 24.39
C GLU A 444 8.66 17.70 24.98
N LYS A 445 9.62 16.86 24.56
CA LYS A 445 11.02 16.96 24.97
C LYS A 445 11.87 17.27 23.75
N LYS A 446 12.10 18.56 23.47
CA LYS A 446 12.89 19.04 22.35
C LYS A 446 14.09 19.84 22.81
N HIS A 447 15.21 19.65 22.15
CA HIS A 447 16.47 20.32 22.43
C HIS A 447 16.98 20.98 21.15
N LEU A 448 17.26 22.31 21.21
CA LEU A 448 17.96 22.99 20.11
C LEU A 448 19.44 22.63 20.20
N ILE A 449 19.95 21.97 19.16
CA ILE A 449 21.34 21.50 19.10
C ILE A 449 22.21 22.47 18.35
N PHE A 450 21.68 23.08 17.27
CA PHE A 450 22.45 24.00 16.45
C PHE A 450 21.57 25.09 15.85
N GLY A 451 22.11 26.29 15.77
CA GLY A 451 21.61 27.41 15.00
C GLY A 451 20.40 28.13 15.59
N LYS A 452 19.50 28.58 14.73
CA LYS A 452 18.33 29.37 15.13
C LYS A 452 17.20 28.43 15.61
N PRO A 453 16.34 28.87 16.55
CA PRO A 453 15.20 28.07 17.00
C PRO A 453 14.08 27.94 15.97
N TYR A 454 14.15 28.60 14.84
CA TYR A 454 13.18 28.55 13.75
C TYR A 454 13.89 28.71 12.39
N ILE A 455 13.21 28.34 11.33
CA ILE A 455 13.48 28.79 9.95
C ILE A 455 12.45 29.84 9.56
N GLU A 456 12.82 30.74 8.63
CA GLU A 456 11.95 31.81 8.20
C GLU A 456 11.44 31.59 6.78
N GLU A 457 10.11 31.61 6.60
CA GLU A 457 9.47 31.62 5.29
C GLU A 457 8.90 32.99 4.97
N VAL A 458 8.80 33.33 3.68
CA VAL A 458 8.23 34.60 3.22
C VAL A 458 7.08 34.31 2.27
N LEU A 459 5.89 34.85 2.59
CA LEU A 459 4.72 34.77 1.72
C LEU A 459 4.22 36.20 1.50
N ASP A 460 4.22 36.67 0.25
CA ASP A 460 3.71 37.99 -0.15
C ASP A 460 4.20 39.12 0.78
N ASN A 461 5.52 39.19 1.01
CA ASN A 461 6.23 40.10 1.88
C ASN A 461 6.01 39.94 3.40
N LEU A 462 5.16 39.01 3.85
CA LEU A 462 5.04 38.66 5.26
C LEU A 462 6.06 37.60 5.63
N LYS A 463 6.73 37.78 6.76
CA LYS A 463 7.71 36.84 7.33
C LYS A 463 7.04 35.92 8.34
N PHE A 464 7.30 34.61 8.23
CA PHE A 464 6.78 33.61 9.12
C PHE A 464 7.92 32.82 9.74
N ARG A 465 8.01 32.86 11.06
CA ARG A 465 8.89 31.97 11.84
C ARG A 465 8.22 30.60 11.95
N ILE A 466 8.97 29.56 11.61
CA ILE A 466 8.48 28.18 11.62
C ILE A 466 9.36 27.37 12.60
N TYR A 467 8.79 27.04 13.75
CA TYR A 467 9.40 26.19 14.75
C TYR A 467 9.18 24.70 14.41
N PRO A 468 9.94 23.74 15.00
CA PRO A 468 9.82 22.33 14.64
C PRO A 468 8.43 21.73 14.92
N GLU A 469 7.73 22.15 15.99
CA GLU A 469 6.43 21.62 16.41
C GLU A 469 5.24 22.26 15.72
N VAL A 470 5.34 23.49 15.20
CA VAL A 470 4.17 24.21 14.69
C VAL A 470 3.72 23.68 13.33
N PHE A 471 2.42 23.83 13.07
CA PHE A 471 1.87 23.55 11.77
C PHE A 471 2.15 24.72 10.79
N PHE A 472 2.52 24.39 9.58
CA PHE A 472 2.60 25.30 8.45
C PHE A 472 2.18 24.56 7.19
N GLN A 473 1.41 25.20 6.31
CA GLN A 473 0.89 24.56 5.10
C GLN A 473 2.04 23.98 4.24
N PRO A 474 1.92 22.73 3.77
CA PRO A 474 3.05 21.99 3.21
C PRO A 474 3.47 22.41 1.80
N ASN A 475 2.70 23.24 1.11
CA ASN A 475 3.02 23.77 -0.22
C ASN A 475 3.05 25.29 -0.19
N THR A 476 4.22 25.85 0.02
CA THR A 476 4.46 27.28 0.10
C THR A 476 3.97 28.07 -1.12
N TYR A 477 4.12 27.48 -2.32
CA TYR A 477 3.76 28.15 -3.60
C TYR A 477 2.26 28.36 -3.76
N LEU A 478 1.42 27.49 -3.18
CA LEU A 478 -0.03 27.65 -3.23
C LEU A 478 -0.60 28.37 -2.00
N CYS A 479 0.16 28.50 -0.91
CA CYS A 479 -0.29 29.24 0.28
C CYS A 479 -0.65 30.69 -0.06
N GLU A 480 0.23 31.40 -0.77
CA GLU A 480 -0.02 32.79 -1.17
C GLU A 480 -1.30 32.92 -2.00
N ILE A 481 -1.53 32.00 -2.92
CA ILE A 481 -2.72 32.01 -3.79
C ILE A 481 -3.98 31.75 -2.96
N LEU A 482 -3.96 30.74 -2.09
CA LEU A 482 -5.09 30.42 -1.20
C LEU A 482 -5.42 31.60 -0.30
N TYR A 483 -4.41 32.19 0.36
CA TYR A 483 -4.62 33.27 1.31
C TYR A 483 -5.11 34.54 0.62
N ASN A 484 -4.59 34.86 -0.55
CA ASN A 484 -5.09 35.97 -1.36
C ASN A 484 -6.53 35.74 -1.85
N LYS A 485 -6.88 34.49 -2.23
CA LYS A 485 -8.28 34.14 -2.56
C LYS A 485 -9.23 34.33 -1.36
N ILE A 486 -8.77 34.03 -0.14
CA ILE A 486 -9.53 34.33 1.08
C ILE A 486 -9.70 35.85 1.22
N VAL A 487 -8.61 36.66 1.11
CA VAL A 487 -8.66 38.11 1.22
C VAL A 487 -9.57 38.76 0.16
N GLU A 488 -9.58 38.26 -1.07
CA GLU A 488 -10.50 38.72 -2.12
C GLU A 488 -11.97 38.64 -1.67
N ASN A 489 -12.31 37.63 -0.87
CA ASN A 489 -13.68 37.37 -0.37
C ASN A 489 -14.00 38.05 0.97
N ILE A 490 -13.09 38.87 1.54
CA ILE A 490 -13.29 39.66 2.75
C ILE A 490 -13.70 41.08 2.38
N ASN A 491 -14.68 41.61 3.07
CA ASN A 491 -15.08 43.01 2.93
C ASN A 491 -14.08 43.94 3.65
N GLU A 492 -13.84 45.11 3.10
CA GLU A 492 -13.03 46.14 3.76
C GLU A 492 -13.63 46.53 5.12
N ASN A 493 -12.77 46.92 6.04
CA ASN A 493 -13.15 47.40 7.38
C ASN A 493 -14.04 46.41 8.17
N SER A 494 -14.02 45.14 7.80
CA SER A 494 -14.81 44.08 8.44
C SER A 494 -14.15 43.54 9.71
N LYS A 495 -14.94 42.93 10.59
CA LYS A 495 -14.47 42.11 11.71
C LYS A 495 -14.56 40.65 11.35
N VAL A 496 -13.44 39.92 11.41
CA VAL A 496 -13.31 38.53 10.95
C VAL A 496 -12.90 37.64 12.10
N LEU A 497 -13.48 36.43 12.14
CA LEU A 497 -13.15 35.39 13.10
C LEU A 497 -12.51 34.20 12.37
N GLY A 498 -11.26 33.88 12.69
CA GLY A 498 -10.54 32.69 12.23
C GLY A 498 -10.60 31.58 13.28
N LEU A 499 -11.03 30.40 12.91
CA LEU A 499 -11.11 29.21 13.76
C LEU A 499 -10.16 28.13 13.26
N TYR A 500 -9.46 27.47 14.18
CA TYR A 500 -8.36 26.55 13.89
C TYR A 500 -7.21 27.28 13.18
N CYS A 501 -6.86 28.46 13.65
CA CYS A 501 -5.99 29.41 12.96
C CYS A 501 -4.51 28.95 12.89
N GLY A 502 -4.12 27.92 13.66
CA GLY A 502 -2.72 27.49 13.75
C GLY A 502 -1.80 28.66 14.16
N THR A 503 -0.74 28.90 13.40
CA THR A 503 0.19 30.06 13.61
C THR A 503 -0.30 31.36 13.00
N GLY A 504 -1.54 31.44 12.54
CA GLY A 504 -2.22 32.65 12.08
C GLY A 504 -1.87 33.18 10.68
N PRO A 505 -1.35 32.39 9.72
CA PRO A 505 -1.00 32.96 8.41
C PRO A 505 -2.21 33.51 7.65
N ILE A 506 -3.36 32.85 7.70
CA ILE A 506 -4.60 33.32 7.07
C ILE A 506 -5.04 34.63 7.73
N GLU A 507 -5.03 34.70 9.06
CA GLU A 507 -5.43 35.87 9.83
C GLU A 507 -4.54 37.08 9.51
N MET A 508 -3.24 36.86 9.39
CA MET A 508 -2.30 37.94 9.05
C MET A 508 -2.51 38.47 7.62
N PHE A 509 -2.81 37.60 6.66
CA PHE A 509 -3.17 38.02 5.30
C PHE A 509 -4.49 38.83 5.31
N VAL A 510 -5.49 38.38 6.04
CA VAL A 510 -6.80 39.02 6.17
C VAL A 510 -6.70 40.34 6.90
N ALA A 511 -5.80 40.50 7.87
CA ALA A 511 -5.57 41.74 8.61
C ALA A 511 -5.16 42.92 7.73
N ARG A 512 -4.63 42.67 6.53
CA ARG A 512 -4.29 43.74 5.55
C ARG A 512 -5.54 44.48 5.00
N LYS A 513 -6.72 43.84 5.08
CA LYS A 513 -7.98 44.39 4.53
C LYS A 513 -9.07 44.56 5.63
N ALA A 514 -9.09 43.71 6.61
CA ALA A 514 -10.05 43.74 7.71
C ALA A 514 -9.69 44.83 8.74
N LYS A 515 -10.70 45.34 9.45
CA LYS A 515 -10.52 46.23 10.59
C LYS A 515 -9.94 45.52 11.80
N GLU A 516 -10.41 44.31 12.05
CA GLU A 516 -10.02 43.46 13.18
C GLU A 516 -10.13 42.00 12.80
N VAL A 517 -9.13 41.21 13.15
CA VAL A 517 -9.12 39.75 12.97
C VAL A 517 -8.87 39.11 14.31
N ILE A 518 -9.67 38.09 14.62
CA ILE A 518 -9.50 37.24 15.80
C ILE A 518 -9.21 35.81 15.36
N GLY A 519 -8.05 35.27 15.73
CA GLY A 519 -7.66 33.89 15.50
C GLY A 519 -7.81 33.04 16.77
N VAL A 520 -8.32 31.83 16.65
CA VAL A 520 -8.52 30.89 17.77
C VAL A 520 -7.92 29.54 17.43
N ASP A 521 -7.06 29.06 18.29
CA ASP A 521 -6.50 27.71 18.24
C ASP A 521 -6.31 27.16 19.67
N TRP A 522 -6.36 25.86 19.84
CA TRP A 522 -6.17 25.23 21.14
C TRP A 522 -4.72 25.05 21.53
N ASP A 523 -3.80 25.06 20.54
CA ASP A 523 -2.37 24.82 20.75
C ASP A 523 -1.66 26.12 21.11
N TYR A 524 -1.05 26.12 22.31
CA TYR A 524 -0.32 27.27 22.83
C TYR A 524 0.88 27.64 21.96
N SER A 525 1.61 26.65 21.41
CA SER A 525 2.81 26.91 20.58
C SER A 525 2.44 27.59 19.27
N ASN A 526 1.31 27.18 18.65
CA ASN A 526 0.76 27.83 17.47
C ASN A 526 0.43 29.30 17.77
N ILE A 527 -0.33 29.56 18.80
CA ILE A 527 -0.78 30.93 19.16
C ILE A 527 0.40 31.82 19.54
N LYS A 528 1.34 31.30 20.33
CA LYS A 528 2.59 32.03 20.66
C LYS A 528 3.33 32.43 19.39
N THR A 529 3.51 31.50 18.45
CA THR A 529 4.16 31.78 17.17
C THR A 529 3.37 32.78 16.33
N GLY A 530 2.04 32.75 16.38
CA GLY A 530 1.16 33.73 15.74
C GLY A 530 1.41 35.16 16.24
N PHE A 531 1.52 35.36 17.55
CA PHE A 531 1.90 36.66 18.12
C PHE A 531 3.29 37.13 17.68
N GLU A 532 4.30 36.24 17.75
CA GLU A 532 5.67 36.55 17.31
C GLU A 532 5.74 36.94 15.81
N ASN A 533 4.90 36.27 14.97
CA ASN A 533 4.81 36.59 13.56
C ASN A 533 4.10 37.93 13.31
N CYS A 534 3.04 38.23 14.05
CA CYS A 534 2.40 39.56 13.97
C CYS A 534 3.35 40.68 14.36
N GLU A 535 4.10 40.52 15.44
CA GLU A 535 5.11 41.50 15.89
C GLU A 535 6.19 41.69 14.82
N ALA A 536 6.74 40.58 14.26
CA ALA A 536 7.76 40.63 13.22
C ALA A 536 7.31 41.32 11.90
N ASN A 537 6.00 41.44 11.68
CA ASN A 537 5.38 42.08 10.52
C ASN A 537 4.61 43.35 10.86
N GLU A 538 4.74 43.86 12.09
CA GLU A 538 4.09 45.10 12.58
C GLU A 538 2.56 45.11 12.44
N ILE A 539 1.91 43.91 12.48
CA ILE A 539 0.46 43.76 12.38
C ILE A 539 -0.17 43.99 13.76
N LYS A 540 -1.04 45.01 13.88
CA LYS A 540 -1.61 45.48 15.15
C LYS A 540 -3.13 45.14 15.32
N ASN A 541 -3.78 44.73 14.26
CA ASN A 541 -5.22 44.48 14.22
C ASN A 541 -5.56 42.96 14.14
N CYS A 542 -4.59 42.11 14.43
CA CYS A 542 -4.77 40.65 14.51
C CYS A 542 -4.52 40.17 15.96
N PHE A 543 -5.49 39.49 16.54
CA PHE A 543 -5.47 39.03 17.93
C PHE A 543 -5.67 37.54 18.00
N PHE A 544 -4.97 36.85 18.89
CA PHE A 544 -5.06 35.39 19.01
C PHE A 544 -5.51 34.94 20.41
N TYR A 545 -6.23 33.81 20.46
CA TYR A 545 -6.73 33.21 21.71
C TYR A 545 -6.40 31.72 21.77
N VAL A 546 -5.78 31.28 22.86
CA VAL A 546 -5.57 29.86 23.16
C VAL A 546 -6.83 29.30 23.81
N GLU A 547 -7.70 28.71 23.02
CA GLU A 547 -8.92 28.09 23.52
C GLU A 547 -9.44 27.01 22.53
N LYS A 548 -10.18 26.02 23.03
CA LYS A 548 -10.92 25.10 22.16
C LYS A 548 -12.01 25.87 21.42
N VAL A 549 -12.13 25.67 20.12
CA VAL A 549 -13.05 26.41 19.24
C VAL A 549 -14.50 26.35 19.78
N GLU A 550 -14.99 25.18 20.21
CA GLU A 550 -16.34 25.02 20.72
C GLU A 550 -16.57 25.85 22.02
N LYS A 551 -15.54 25.96 22.86
CA LYS A 551 -15.63 26.73 24.10
C LYS A 551 -15.60 28.22 23.82
N PHE A 552 -14.73 28.68 22.90
CA PHE A 552 -14.67 30.07 22.46
C PHE A 552 -15.99 30.53 21.82
N LEU A 553 -16.58 29.72 20.92
CA LEU A 553 -17.88 30.02 20.30
C LEU A 553 -19.04 30.16 21.29
N ASN A 554 -18.98 29.52 22.48
CA ASN A 554 -19.98 29.71 23.52
C ASN A 554 -19.94 31.10 24.19
N GLN A 555 -18.78 31.77 24.11
CA GLN A 555 -18.56 33.10 24.68
C GLN A 555 -18.97 34.22 23.72
N ILE A 556 -19.12 33.93 22.43
CA ILE A 556 -19.51 34.90 21.41
C ILE A 556 -20.99 35.21 21.55
N LYS A 557 -21.32 36.50 21.70
CA LYS A 557 -22.68 37.03 21.66
C LYS A 557 -23.09 37.37 20.23
N SER A 558 -24.36 37.30 19.90
CA SER A 558 -24.89 37.70 18.59
C SER A 558 -24.58 39.17 18.23
N SER A 559 -24.29 40.00 19.24
CA SER A 559 -23.90 41.41 19.09
C SER A 559 -22.41 41.62 18.73
N SER A 560 -21.62 40.53 18.55
CA SER A 560 -20.17 40.62 18.30
C SER A 560 -19.80 41.14 16.91
N ASN A 561 -20.77 41.35 16.02
CA ASN A 561 -20.69 42.00 14.71
C ASN A 561 -19.60 41.44 13.77
N PHE A 562 -19.34 40.15 13.84
CA PHE A 562 -18.49 39.50 12.85
C PHE A 562 -19.19 39.43 11.48
N SER A 563 -18.51 39.87 10.43
CA SER A 563 -19.02 39.81 9.06
C SER A 563 -18.66 38.50 8.36
N CYS A 564 -17.62 37.83 8.82
CA CYS A 564 -17.14 36.58 8.25
C CYS A 564 -16.52 35.67 9.31
N ILE A 565 -16.74 34.35 9.18
CA ILE A 565 -15.95 33.31 9.83
C ILE A 565 -15.11 32.61 8.78
N ILE A 566 -13.82 32.41 9.07
CA ILE A 566 -12.93 31.54 8.31
C ILE A 566 -12.68 30.30 9.16
N VAL A 567 -12.79 29.11 8.56
CA VAL A 567 -12.51 27.84 9.25
C VAL A 567 -11.55 26.99 8.41
N ASP A 568 -10.50 26.50 9.04
CA ASP A 568 -9.53 25.55 8.45
C ASP A 568 -9.34 24.36 9.41
N PRO A 569 -10.37 23.49 9.57
CA PRO A 569 -10.37 22.43 10.55
C PRO A 569 -9.48 21.25 10.13
N PRO A 570 -9.09 20.36 11.07
CA PRO A 570 -8.38 19.13 10.76
C PRO A 570 -9.23 18.20 9.85
N ARG A 571 -8.60 17.12 9.35
CA ARG A 571 -9.21 16.14 8.41
C ARG A 571 -10.59 15.62 8.80
N GLY A 572 -10.93 15.61 10.08
CA GLY A 572 -12.23 15.18 10.59
C GLY A 572 -13.38 16.16 10.29
N GLY A 573 -13.07 17.37 9.84
CA GLY A 573 -14.03 18.46 9.66
C GLY A 573 -14.48 19.07 11.00
N LEU A 574 -15.57 19.81 10.98
CA LEU A 574 -16.16 20.43 12.16
C LEU A 574 -16.98 19.43 12.97
N SER A 575 -16.98 19.59 14.29
CA SER A 575 -17.93 18.87 15.15
C SER A 575 -19.36 19.41 14.95
N LYS A 576 -20.37 18.55 15.12
CA LYS A 576 -21.79 18.98 15.05
C LYS A 576 -22.09 20.10 16.03
N LYS A 577 -21.42 20.12 17.20
CA LYS A 577 -21.56 21.19 18.19
C LYS A 577 -21.02 22.52 17.66
N CYS A 578 -19.86 22.49 17.01
CA CYS A 578 -19.26 23.67 16.38
C CYS A 578 -20.17 24.25 15.29
N ILE A 579 -20.65 23.43 14.35
CA ILE A 579 -21.57 23.85 13.28
C ILE A 579 -22.84 24.49 13.88
N LYS A 580 -23.48 23.82 14.86
CA LYS A 580 -24.67 24.32 15.50
C LYS A 580 -24.45 25.71 16.16
N LYS A 581 -23.27 25.94 16.76
CA LYS A 581 -22.92 27.24 17.35
C LYS A 581 -22.68 28.32 16.30
N ILE A 582 -21.95 28.03 15.23
CA ILE A 582 -21.73 28.96 14.11
C ILE A 582 -23.10 29.39 13.53
N VAL A 583 -24.00 28.43 13.30
CA VAL A 583 -25.37 28.72 12.82
C VAL A 583 -26.15 29.62 13.78
N GLN A 584 -26.05 29.40 15.10
CA GLN A 584 -26.72 30.21 16.13
C GLN A 584 -26.22 31.65 16.19
N ILE A 585 -24.92 31.87 15.95
CA ILE A 585 -24.31 33.22 15.94
C ILE A 585 -24.83 34.05 14.75
N LYS A 586 -25.28 33.41 13.67
CA LYS A 586 -25.89 34.02 12.49
C LYS A 586 -24.95 34.95 11.71
N ILE A 587 -23.67 34.59 11.58
CA ILE A 587 -22.69 35.34 10.79
C ILE A 587 -23.03 35.25 9.30
N PRO A 588 -22.98 36.37 8.53
CA PRO A 588 -23.46 36.38 7.14
C PRO A 588 -22.67 35.48 6.19
N LYS A 589 -21.34 35.37 6.39
CA LYS A 589 -20.44 34.66 5.46
C LYS A 589 -19.55 33.67 6.20
N ILE A 590 -19.36 32.50 5.59
CA ILE A 590 -18.41 31.49 6.05
C ILE A 590 -17.47 31.17 4.89
N ILE A 591 -16.16 31.24 5.14
CA ILE A 591 -15.12 30.73 4.26
C ILE A 591 -14.59 29.44 4.89
N TYR A 592 -14.78 28.31 4.23
CA TYR A 592 -14.39 27.01 4.74
C TYR A 592 -13.26 26.44 3.88
N VAL A 593 -12.07 26.29 4.45
CA VAL A 593 -10.91 25.60 3.86
C VAL A 593 -10.93 24.14 4.35
N SER A 594 -10.69 23.17 3.50
CA SER A 594 -10.73 21.75 3.87
C SER A 594 -9.80 20.90 3.02
N CYS A 595 -9.02 20.08 3.69
CA CYS A 595 -8.19 19.04 3.03
C CYS A 595 -8.94 17.70 2.80
N ASN A 596 -10.25 17.62 3.10
CA ASN A 596 -11.04 16.40 2.92
C ASN A 596 -12.44 16.69 2.35
N PRO A 597 -12.65 16.46 1.04
CA PRO A 597 -13.92 16.74 0.37
C PRO A 597 -15.14 16.02 0.96
N ALA A 598 -14.98 14.81 1.50
CA ALA A 598 -16.08 14.05 2.07
C ALA A 598 -16.59 14.66 3.39
N THR A 599 -15.67 15.08 4.29
CA THR A 599 -16.06 15.75 5.54
C THR A 599 -16.55 17.16 5.28
N LEU A 600 -15.98 17.87 4.31
CA LEU A 600 -16.50 19.15 3.85
C LEU A 600 -17.97 19.01 3.38
N ALA A 601 -18.25 18.06 2.50
CA ALA A 601 -19.60 17.83 1.99
C ALA A 601 -20.61 17.49 3.12
N ARG A 602 -20.19 16.68 4.11
CA ARG A 602 -20.99 16.40 5.31
C ARG A 602 -21.33 17.68 6.08
N ASP A 603 -20.34 18.52 6.30
CA ASP A 603 -20.52 19.75 7.08
C ASP A 603 -21.36 20.78 6.32
N LEU A 604 -21.22 20.87 5.00
CA LEU A 604 -22.04 21.72 4.14
C LEU A 604 -23.53 21.33 4.20
N LYS A 605 -23.83 20.04 4.26
CA LYS A 605 -25.22 19.56 4.45
C LYS A 605 -25.82 20.09 5.75
N GLU A 606 -25.06 20.07 6.83
CA GLU A 606 -25.50 20.60 8.14
C GLU A 606 -25.70 22.13 8.10
N PHE A 607 -24.80 22.90 7.46
CA PHE A 607 -24.95 24.34 7.28
C PHE A 607 -26.17 24.70 6.42
N LYS A 608 -26.41 23.98 5.33
CA LYS A 608 -27.57 24.16 4.47
C LYS A 608 -28.87 23.91 5.24
N ASN A 609 -28.99 22.76 5.90
CA ASN A 609 -30.23 22.32 6.55
C ASN A 609 -30.53 23.05 7.87
N GLY A 610 -29.49 23.36 8.65
CA GLY A 610 -29.64 23.96 9.97
C GLY A 610 -29.53 25.48 9.99
N GLY A 611 -28.87 26.11 9.02
CA GLY A 611 -28.48 27.52 9.06
C GLY A 611 -28.96 28.40 7.93
N GLY A 612 -29.54 27.82 6.89
CA GLY A 612 -29.96 28.57 5.69
C GLY A 612 -28.76 29.13 4.89
N TYR A 613 -27.61 28.50 5.02
CA TYR A 613 -26.44 28.88 4.22
C TYR A 613 -26.50 28.25 2.84
N SER A 614 -26.21 29.04 1.80
CA SER A 614 -26.09 28.60 0.42
C SER A 614 -24.64 28.64 -0.05
N LEU A 615 -24.22 27.62 -0.80
CA LEU A 615 -22.93 27.55 -1.44
C LEU A 615 -22.89 28.54 -2.61
N LYS A 616 -21.90 29.46 -2.61
CA LYS A 616 -21.74 30.50 -3.63
C LYS A 616 -20.59 30.21 -4.57
N LYS A 617 -19.45 29.77 -4.07
CA LYS A 617 -18.28 29.50 -4.87
C LYS A 617 -17.43 28.37 -4.29
N ILE A 618 -16.74 27.65 -5.16
CA ILE A 618 -15.84 26.54 -4.83
C ILE A 618 -14.51 26.81 -5.50
N TYR A 619 -13.44 26.74 -4.72
CA TYR A 619 -12.08 26.72 -5.21
C TYR A 619 -11.45 25.38 -4.88
N ILE A 620 -10.80 24.75 -5.86
CA ILE A 620 -10.10 23.48 -5.70
C ILE A 620 -8.63 23.72 -5.99
N PHE A 621 -7.79 23.55 -4.97
CA PHE A 621 -6.35 23.77 -5.07
C PHE A 621 -5.62 22.44 -5.10
N ASP A 622 -4.71 22.25 -6.03
CA ASP A 622 -3.84 21.09 -6.01
C ASP A 622 -2.58 21.32 -5.16
N PHE A 623 -2.77 21.40 -3.83
CA PHE A 623 -1.67 21.53 -2.87
C PHE A 623 -0.71 20.35 -2.88
N PHE A 624 -1.18 19.21 -3.36
CA PHE A 624 -0.46 17.94 -3.25
C PHE A 624 -0.38 17.20 -4.61
N PRO A 625 0.30 17.76 -5.62
CA PRO A 625 0.58 17.07 -6.87
C PRO A 625 1.08 15.65 -6.64
N HIS A 626 0.69 14.72 -7.51
CA HIS A 626 1.05 13.30 -7.47
C HIS A 626 0.54 12.49 -6.27
N THR A 627 -0.30 13.12 -5.43
CA THR A 627 -1.01 12.43 -4.33
C THR A 627 -2.52 12.56 -4.49
N SER A 628 -3.29 11.81 -3.74
CA SER A 628 -4.76 11.88 -3.73
C SER A 628 -5.33 12.99 -2.84
N HIS A 629 -4.49 13.77 -2.16
CA HIS A 629 -4.95 14.85 -1.31
C HIS A 629 -5.44 16.04 -2.14
N ILE A 630 -6.49 16.68 -1.65
CA ILE A 630 -7.16 17.80 -2.29
C ILE A 630 -7.39 18.85 -1.23
N GLU A 631 -7.08 20.10 -1.55
CA GLU A 631 -7.44 21.26 -0.74
C GLU A 631 -8.61 21.97 -1.41
N SER A 632 -9.66 22.26 -0.67
CA SER A 632 -10.85 22.93 -1.19
C SER A 632 -11.18 24.13 -0.32
N MET A 633 -11.57 25.24 -0.93
CA MET A 633 -12.14 26.38 -0.23
C MET A 633 -13.53 26.63 -0.77
N VAL A 634 -14.50 26.79 0.11
CA VAL A 634 -15.86 27.14 -0.28
C VAL A 634 -16.34 28.41 0.40
N ILE A 635 -17.16 29.16 -0.31
CA ILE A 635 -17.81 30.37 0.20
C ILE A 635 -19.28 30.05 0.43
N LEU A 636 -19.70 30.22 1.67
CA LEU A 636 -21.12 30.08 2.07
C LEU A 636 -21.65 31.46 2.46
N GLU A 637 -22.84 31.78 2.01
CA GLU A 637 -23.56 32.99 2.44
C GLU A 637 -24.91 32.60 2.97
N ARG A 638 -25.31 33.33 4.01
CA ARG A 638 -26.61 33.16 4.63
C ARG A 638 -27.66 33.93 3.84
N ALA A 639 -28.81 33.28 3.58
CA ALA A 639 -29.96 33.91 2.96
C ALA A 639 -30.60 34.99 3.83
#